data_d2ac6a319d2a617c3fcd770f680569e4
#
_entry.id   d2ac6a319d2a617c3fcd770f680569e4
#
_cell.length_a   1.000
_cell.length_b   1.000
_cell.length_c   1.000
_cell.angle_alpha   90.00
_cell.angle_beta   90.00
_cell.angle_gamma   90.00
#
_symmetry.space_group_name_H-M   'P 1'
#
loop_
_entity.id
_entity.type
_entity.pdbx_description
1 polymer ?
#
loop_
_entity_poly.entity_id
_entity_poly.type
_entity_poly.pdbx_seq_one_letter_code
_entity_poly.pdbx_strand_id
1 'polypeptide(L)'
;MDKVSRIDGREYTLIAQLPSLVGEAGYVICEDAEGKRFVCPEEMWLENVPQTEQAAPVCTHSSTQEKIECFLSVFRGREELYARRYYSTKTGKSGYTPVCKNEWVQGLCDKRKYKCADCPNRAFVSLNYEAVKAHLRGNDPLCRDVAAIYPMRENNTTWLLAADFDDEDWQADVAAFRKCCTVLGFTPAVERSRSGNGAHVWLFFSEPVSAADARRLSSGLLTRTMACRHELSFASYDRLFPTQDTVPKGGFGNLIALPFQRQAQKAGNTLFVDEQFVPYPDQWAFLSMLPKVTPEQLAGLLTTLCQNGDVGALAETEEKPAPWQRKRAQRLGRSDFPLQVTLTLSNLIYLNKAGFSQAALNMLKRLAAFPNPEFRAKQAMRLPVYGTPRILDCGYEDDAYIGLPRGCQDTLMELLEQYDIPVSIEDKRCNGKAIDVAFNGTLRSEQEPAAQALLAEDMGVLSATTAFGKTVIGAYLIGERKVNTLILVQSSALLEQWRASLEQFLTIHEVLPEPPKKRGRKKKRCLIGQVGAGKDTRGGIIDIAIMQSLFEGEEKEVKSFVEDYGMVIVDECHHVAAFTFEKVLKASKVKYAYGLSATPVRKDGHHPIIFMQCGPIRYLVDAKSQADKRTFSHFIIPRFTRTRAPAGSGIQELYAAIVKNENRNASLVEDTVQLVREGRSPILLTERKEHAAQLATRLQRKIQNVFLLVEAISQRKNGRNWPRCRQYQPVKRLSWWLRESTSERDLMLRDWTPCFWRCRFHGAERWRSMPDGFIEIMRASTRSVSTTMWTFIFPCWRGCTTSG
;
A
#
# COMPACT_ATOMS: atom_id res chain seq x y z
N MET A 1 -43.34 -17.31 -0.38
CA MET A 1 -44.39 -16.27 -0.30
C MET A 1 -45.48 -16.73 0.62
N ASP A 2 -45.96 -15.86 1.50
CA ASP A 2 -47.08 -16.13 2.37
C ASP A 2 -48.36 -16.35 1.56
N LYS A 3 -49.14 -17.34 1.97
CA LYS A 3 -50.27 -17.84 1.20
C LYS A 3 -51.51 -16.95 1.22
N VAL A 4 -51.52 -15.89 2.06
CA VAL A 4 -52.68 -14.96 2.21
C VAL A 4 -52.22 -13.53 2.22
N SER A 5 -52.92 -12.62 1.52
CA SER A 5 -52.73 -11.17 1.55
C SER A 5 -54.07 -10.47 1.75
N ARG A 6 -54.08 -9.28 2.38
CA ARG A 6 -55.30 -8.44 2.55
C ARG A 6 -55.21 -7.21 1.66
N ILE A 7 -55.91 -7.22 0.56
CA ILE A 7 -55.99 -6.11 -0.37
C ILE A 7 -57.39 -5.48 -0.26
N ASP A 8 -57.48 -4.16 -0.06
CA ASP A 8 -58.71 -3.41 0.08
C ASP A 8 -59.67 -3.97 1.15
N GLY A 9 -59.09 -4.50 2.23
CA GLY A 9 -59.86 -5.08 3.35
C GLY A 9 -60.40 -6.47 3.12
N ARG A 10 -60.13 -7.11 2.01
CA ARG A 10 -60.49 -8.50 1.69
C ARG A 10 -59.28 -9.43 1.75
N GLU A 11 -59.49 -10.66 2.18
CA GLU A 11 -58.45 -11.67 2.20
C GLU A 11 -58.41 -12.42 0.85
N TYR A 12 -57.20 -12.61 0.32
CA TYR A 12 -56.95 -13.35 -0.88
C TYR A 12 -55.90 -14.44 -0.61
N THR A 13 -56.07 -15.56 -1.24
CA THR A 13 -55.12 -16.70 -1.15
C THR A 13 -54.24 -16.79 -2.40
N LEU A 14 -52.95 -16.95 -2.23
CA LEU A 14 -52.00 -17.11 -3.35
C LEU A 14 -52.23 -18.46 -4.04
N ILE A 15 -52.52 -18.45 -5.33
CA ILE A 15 -52.70 -19.66 -6.18
C ILE A 15 -51.41 -19.94 -6.97
N ALA A 16 -50.81 -18.94 -7.59
CA ALA A 16 -49.60 -19.10 -8.39
C ALA A 16 -48.84 -17.78 -8.50
N GLN A 17 -47.52 -17.88 -8.69
CA GLN A 17 -46.67 -16.77 -9.07
C GLN A 17 -46.35 -16.88 -10.57
N LEU A 18 -46.57 -15.85 -11.32
CA LEU A 18 -46.25 -15.81 -12.75
C LEU A 18 -44.75 -15.47 -12.91
N PRO A 19 -44.03 -16.23 -13.79
CA PRO A 19 -42.64 -15.91 -14.03
C PRO A 19 -42.51 -14.52 -14.66
N SER A 20 -41.71 -13.64 -14.02
CA SER A 20 -41.39 -12.35 -14.59
C SER A 20 -40.28 -12.49 -15.65
N LEU A 21 -40.46 -11.84 -16.81
CA LEU A 21 -39.41 -11.60 -17.76
C LEU A 21 -38.45 -10.53 -17.21
N VAL A 22 -37.14 -10.70 -17.45
CA VAL A 22 -36.10 -9.81 -16.92
C VAL A 22 -36.39 -8.35 -17.23
N GLY A 23 -36.75 -7.57 -16.20
CA GLY A 23 -37.02 -6.12 -16.30
C GLY A 23 -38.48 -5.71 -16.19
N GLU A 24 -39.42 -6.66 -16.05
CA GLU A 24 -40.84 -6.35 -15.85
C GLU A 24 -41.29 -6.69 -14.43
N ALA A 25 -42.31 -5.96 -13.92
CA ALA A 25 -42.89 -6.24 -12.59
C ALA A 25 -43.49 -7.66 -12.56
N GLY A 26 -43.21 -8.43 -11.49
CA GLY A 26 -43.82 -9.73 -11.26
C GLY A 26 -45.33 -9.62 -11.00
N TYR A 27 -46.09 -10.65 -11.32
CA TYR A 27 -47.51 -10.76 -11.03
C TYR A 27 -47.81 -12.04 -10.29
N VAL A 28 -48.85 -12.04 -9.46
CA VAL A 28 -49.38 -13.20 -8.77
C VAL A 28 -50.82 -13.45 -9.11
N ILE A 29 -51.22 -14.70 -9.16
CA ILE A 29 -52.62 -15.12 -9.24
C ILE A 29 -53.10 -15.39 -7.83
N CYS A 30 -54.15 -14.68 -7.38
CA CYS A 30 -54.77 -14.87 -6.07
C CYS A 30 -56.24 -15.15 -6.22
N GLU A 31 -56.85 -15.78 -5.18
CA GLU A 31 -58.23 -16.20 -5.13
C GLU A 31 -58.91 -15.60 -3.87
N ASP A 32 -60.11 -15.03 -4.03
CA ASP A 32 -60.88 -14.56 -2.86
C ASP A 32 -61.68 -15.71 -2.16
N ALA A 33 -62.33 -15.37 -1.07
CA ALA A 33 -63.13 -16.32 -0.26
C ALA A 33 -64.32 -16.94 -1.05
N GLU A 34 -64.67 -16.37 -2.17
CA GLU A 34 -65.78 -16.80 -3.05
C GLU A 34 -65.28 -17.65 -4.20
N GLY A 35 -63.95 -17.94 -4.27
CA GLY A 35 -63.32 -18.74 -5.31
C GLY A 35 -63.05 -17.99 -6.62
N LYS A 36 -63.17 -16.65 -6.64
CA LYS A 36 -62.87 -15.86 -7.82
C LYS A 36 -61.40 -15.48 -7.88
N ARG A 37 -60.81 -15.69 -9.04
CA ARG A 37 -59.36 -15.47 -9.28
C ARG A 37 -59.06 -14.11 -9.87
N PHE A 38 -58.01 -13.49 -9.39
CA PHE A 38 -57.50 -12.18 -9.77
C PHE A 38 -55.97 -12.25 -10.03
N VAL A 39 -55.50 -11.34 -10.87
CA VAL A 39 -54.08 -11.11 -11.10
C VAL A 39 -53.73 -9.78 -10.48
N CYS A 40 -52.73 -9.74 -9.58
CA CYS A 40 -52.26 -8.49 -9.00
C CYS A 40 -50.73 -8.39 -9.14
N PRO A 41 -50.16 -7.16 -9.16
CA PRO A 41 -48.73 -6.94 -9.10
C PRO A 41 -48.13 -7.58 -7.84
N GLU A 42 -46.99 -8.19 -7.98
CA GLU A 42 -46.30 -8.86 -6.88
C GLU A 42 -45.95 -7.87 -5.76
N GLU A 43 -45.63 -6.63 -6.11
CA GLU A 43 -45.40 -5.54 -5.13
C GLU A 43 -46.65 -5.31 -4.28
N MET A 44 -47.83 -5.16 -4.90
CA MET A 44 -49.09 -4.98 -4.19
C MET A 44 -49.44 -6.17 -3.30
N TRP A 45 -49.13 -7.39 -3.75
CA TRP A 45 -49.29 -8.59 -2.95
C TRP A 45 -48.41 -8.57 -1.71
N LEU A 46 -47.12 -8.23 -1.84
CA LEU A 46 -46.13 -8.20 -0.77
C LEU A 46 -46.39 -7.10 0.24
N GLU A 47 -46.89 -5.92 -0.19
CA GLU A 47 -47.22 -4.81 0.68
C GLU A 47 -48.43 -5.11 1.57
N ASN A 48 -49.35 -5.99 1.15
CA ASN A 48 -50.59 -6.27 1.82
C ASN A 48 -50.67 -7.66 2.49
N VAL A 49 -49.55 -8.39 2.52
CA VAL A 49 -49.43 -9.64 3.32
C VAL A 49 -49.58 -9.27 4.79
N PRO A 50 -50.55 -9.86 5.54
CA PRO A 50 -50.62 -9.65 6.98
C PRO A 50 -49.29 -10.10 7.57
N GLN A 51 -48.50 -9.21 8.05
CA GLN A 51 -47.37 -9.56 8.89
C GLN A 51 -47.99 -10.25 10.12
N THR A 52 -47.95 -11.56 10.18
CA THR A 52 -48.15 -12.28 11.44
C THR A 52 -47.07 -11.72 12.37
N GLU A 53 -47.45 -10.85 13.30
CA GLU A 53 -46.61 -10.43 14.39
C GLU A 53 -46.21 -11.70 15.15
N GLN A 54 -45.12 -12.35 14.67
CA GLN A 54 -44.46 -13.32 15.53
C GLN A 54 -43.96 -12.52 16.73
N ALA A 55 -44.57 -12.74 17.89
CA ALA A 55 -44.17 -12.09 19.13
C ALA A 55 -42.66 -12.30 19.28
N ALA A 56 -41.91 -11.22 19.33
CA ALA A 56 -40.45 -11.25 19.40
C ALA A 56 -40.05 -12.15 20.59
N PRO A 57 -39.11 -13.08 20.41
CA PRO A 57 -38.70 -14.01 21.47
C PRO A 57 -38.22 -13.29 22.72
N VAL A 58 -37.59 -12.11 22.57
CA VAL A 58 -37.18 -11.22 23.67
C VAL A 58 -37.60 -9.79 23.34
N CYS A 59 -38.21 -9.08 24.30
CA CYS A 59 -38.68 -7.72 24.14
C CYS A 59 -38.31 -6.84 25.35
N THR A 60 -38.69 -5.57 25.34
CA THR A 60 -38.45 -4.62 26.45
C THR A 60 -38.98 -5.14 27.78
N HIS A 61 -40.05 -5.96 27.78
CA HIS A 61 -40.65 -6.50 29.01
C HIS A 61 -40.02 -7.82 29.47
N SER A 62 -39.16 -8.46 28.66
CA SER A 62 -38.48 -9.68 29.06
C SER A 62 -37.53 -9.48 30.25
N SER A 63 -37.25 -10.56 30.97
CA SER A 63 -36.37 -10.53 32.13
C SER A 63 -34.93 -10.09 31.76
N THR A 64 -34.20 -9.61 32.76
CA THR A 64 -32.78 -9.25 32.57
C THR A 64 -31.97 -10.45 32.11
N GLN A 65 -32.28 -11.64 32.53
CA GLN A 65 -31.60 -12.87 32.13
C GLN A 65 -31.81 -13.17 30.65
N GLU A 66 -33.05 -13.17 30.18
CA GLU A 66 -33.39 -13.40 28.76
C GLU A 66 -32.71 -12.40 27.84
N LYS A 67 -32.69 -11.12 28.24
CA LYS A 67 -32.02 -10.06 27.52
C LYS A 67 -30.52 -10.27 27.41
N ILE A 68 -29.86 -10.66 28.50
CA ILE A 68 -28.40 -10.92 28.49
C ILE A 68 -28.07 -12.17 27.69
N GLU A 69 -28.89 -13.22 27.79
CA GLU A 69 -28.72 -14.44 26.98
C GLU A 69 -28.89 -14.16 25.50
N CYS A 70 -29.90 -13.39 25.11
CA CYS A 70 -30.10 -12.90 23.75
C CYS A 70 -28.87 -12.12 23.28
N PHE A 71 -28.39 -11.15 24.06
CA PHE A 71 -27.23 -10.34 23.73
C PHE A 71 -25.97 -11.20 23.51
N LEU A 72 -25.69 -12.14 24.41
CA LEU A 72 -24.58 -13.09 24.29
C LEU A 72 -24.73 -14.03 23.07
N SER A 73 -25.95 -14.37 22.68
CA SER A 73 -26.22 -15.22 21.51
C SER A 73 -25.96 -14.51 20.17
N VAL A 74 -26.08 -13.18 20.14
CA VAL A 74 -25.87 -12.35 18.94
C VAL A 74 -24.43 -11.89 18.83
N PHE A 75 -23.87 -11.31 19.89
CA PHE A 75 -22.52 -10.72 19.85
C PHE A 75 -21.46 -11.74 20.27
N ARG A 76 -21.17 -12.68 19.37
CA ARG A 76 -20.18 -13.74 19.57
C ARG A 76 -18.85 -13.34 18.96
N GLY A 77 -17.79 -13.48 19.72
CA GLY A 77 -16.42 -13.29 19.28
C GLY A 77 -15.53 -14.41 19.77
N ARG A 78 -14.32 -14.08 20.21
CA ARG A 78 -13.42 -15.04 20.90
C ARG A 78 -14.08 -15.48 22.21
N GLU A 79 -14.00 -16.79 22.46
CA GLU A 79 -14.69 -17.39 23.61
C GLU A 79 -13.90 -17.25 24.90
N GLU A 80 -12.56 -17.21 24.80
CA GLU A 80 -11.65 -17.22 25.93
C GLU A 80 -11.37 -15.84 26.54
N LEU A 81 -11.68 -14.76 25.80
CA LEU A 81 -11.40 -13.39 26.27
C LEU A 81 -12.36 -12.36 25.66
N TYR A 82 -12.51 -11.25 26.36
CA TYR A 82 -13.09 -10.02 25.85
C TYR A 82 -12.24 -8.82 26.29
N ALA A 83 -12.51 -7.66 25.71
CA ALA A 83 -11.85 -6.42 26.10
C ALA A 83 -12.78 -5.51 26.90
N ARG A 84 -12.23 -4.71 27.78
CA ARG A 84 -12.92 -3.69 28.54
C ARG A 84 -12.31 -2.32 28.30
N ARG A 85 -13.14 -1.28 28.23
CA ARG A 85 -12.67 0.08 28.07
C ARG A 85 -11.89 0.54 29.30
N TYR A 86 -10.78 1.24 29.10
CA TYR A 86 -10.07 1.96 30.14
C TYR A 86 -10.11 3.46 29.86
N TYR A 87 -9.97 4.24 30.90
CA TYR A 87 -9.79 5.68 30.86
C TYR A 87 -8.72 6.09 31.85
N SER A 88 -7.70 6.81 31.39
CA SER A 88 -6.62 7.32 32.22
C SER A 88 -6.90 8.76 32.64
N THR A 89 -7.21 8.99 33.90
CA THR A 89 -7.44 10.32 34.44
C THR A 89 -6.18 11.21 34.39
N LYS A 90 -4.98 10.60 34.35
CA LYS A 90 -3.71 11.34 34.27
C LYS A 90 -3.42 11.89 32.86
N THR A 91 -3.82 11.19 31.82
CA THR A 91 -3.46 11.53 30.42
C THR A 91 -4.67 11.87 29.55
N GLY A 92 -5.88 11.72 30.08
CA GLY A 92 -7.14 11.86 29.31
C GLY A 92 -7.36 10.77 28.26
N LYS A 93 -6.41 9.85 28.07
CA LYS A 93 -6.49 8.82 27.03
C LYS A 93 -7.42 7.68 27.43
N SER A 94 -8.20 7.21 26.47
CA SER A 94 -9.03 6.02 26.60
C SER A 94 -8.67 4.99 25.53
N GLY A 95 -9.05 3.74 25.74
CA GLY A 95 -8.86 2.64 24.83
C GLY A 95 -9.42 1.36 25.42
N TYR A 96 -9.10 0.23 24.79
CA TYR A 96 -9.56 -1.09 25.25
C TYR A 96 -8.38 -1.99 25.61
N THR A 97 -8.58 -2.82 26.65
CA THR A 97 -7.58 -3.78 27.11
C THR A 97 -8.26 -5.13 27.36
N PRO A 98 -7.61 -6.26 27.01
CA PRO A 98 -8.17 -7.57 27.32
C PRO A 98 -8.30 -7.73 28.84
N VAL A 99 -9.41 -8.31 29.29
CA VAL A 99 -9.68 -8.54 30.70
C VAL A 99 -8.92 -9.78 31.17
N CYS A 100 -8.12 -9.59 32.23
CA CYS A 100 -7.26 -10.63 32.78
C CYS A 100 -7.40 -10.65 34.30
N LYS A 101 -7.51 -11.86 34.91
CA LYS A 101 -7.59 -12.04 36.37
C LYS A 101 -6.36 -11.51 37.11
N ASN A 102 -5.21 -11.55 36.43
CA ASN A 102 -3.93 -11.11 36.97
C ASN A 102 -3.60 -9.64 36.65
N GLU A 103 -4.57 -8.89 36.13
CA GLU A 103 -4.34 -7.48 35.76
C GLU A 103 -3.95 -6.64 36.98
N TRP A 104 -2.80 -5.96 36.89
CA TRP A 104 -2.21 -5.13 37.96
C TRP A 104 -1.81 -5.87 39.24
N VAL A 105 -1.82 -7.20 39.25
CA VAL A 105 -1.30 -7.98 40.38
C VAL A 105 0.23 -7.87 40.42
N GLN A 106 0.77 -7.39 41.53
CA GLN A 106 2.19 -7.22 41.70
C GLN A 106 2.94 -8.56 41.56
N GLY A 107 4.01 -8.60 40.81
CA GLY A 107 4.79 -9.80 40.51
C GLY A 107 4.24 -10.70 39.40
N LEU A 108 2.96 -10.56 39.03
CA LEU A 108 2.34 -11.31 37.93
C LEU A 108 2.12 -10.49 36.66
N CYS A 109 1.73 -9.21 36.81
CA CYS A 109 1.43 -8.34 35.68
C CYS A 109 2.49 -7.24 35.53
N ASP A 110 3.27 -7.29 34.46
CA ASP A 110 4.20 -6.23 34.08
C ASP A 110 3.95 -5.81 32.61
N LYS A 111 3.01 -4.87 32.42
CA LYS A 111 2.65 -4.31 31.10
C LYS A 111 3.79 -3.49 30.44
N ARG A 112 4.86 -3.16 31.18
CA ARG A 112 6.03 -2.49 30.60
C ARG A 112 6.95 -3.49 29.91
N LYS A 113 7.03 -4.72 30.45
CA LYS A 113 7.92 -5.78 29.97
C LYS A 113 7.26 -6.66 28.89
N TYR A 114 5.96 -6.98 29.04
CA TYR A 114 5.25 -7.90 28.16
C TYR A 114 3.96 -7.26 27.64
N LYS A 115 3.64 -7.52 26.34
CA LYS A 115 2.30 -7.32 25.81
C LYS A 115 1.36 -8.39 26.41
N CYS A 116 0.07 -8.06 26.58
CA CYS A 116 -0.89 -9.01 27.16
C CYS A 116 -0.96 -10.34 26.39
N ALA A 117 -0.80 -10.32 25.07
CA ALA A 117 -0.80 -11.53 24.24
C ALA A 117 0.41 -12.44 24.48
N ASP A 118 1.56 -11.88 24.86
CA ASP A 118 2.82 -12.61 25.08
C ASP A 118 3.10 -12.83 26.58
N CYS A 119 2.18 -12.42 27.46
CA CYS A 119 2.36 -12.51 28.90
C CYS A 119 2.34 -13.97 29.37
N PRO A 120 3.38 -14.49 30.05
CA PRO A 120 3.39 -15.85 30.56
C PRO A 120 2.35 -16.08 31.67
N ASN A 121 1.93 -15.04 32.38
CA ASN A 121 1.00 -15.09 33.49
C ASN A 121 -0.43 -14.68 33.10
N ARG A 122 -0.75 -14.71 31.78
CA ARG A 122 -2.07 -14.34 31.28
C ARG A 122 -3.14 -15.30 31.79
N ALA A 123 -4.25 -14.76 32.31
CA ALA A 123 -5.41 -15.50 32.76
C ALA A 123 -6.66 -14.71 32.31
N PHE A 124 -6.97 -14.80 31.01
CA PHE A 124 -8.07 -14.06 30.42
C PHE A 124 -9.42 -14.50 30.96
N VAL A 125 -10.41 -13.62 30.79
CA VAL A 125 -11.79 -13.83 31.23
C VAL A 125 -12.69 -13.79 30.00
N SER A 126 -13.54 -14.79 29.85
CA SER A 126 -14.57 -14.85 28.81
C SER A 126 -15.62 -13.76 29.01
N LEU A 127 -16.24 -13.30 27.94
CA LEU A 127 -17.43 -12.48 28.02
C LEU A 127 -18.56 -13.31 28.66
N ASN A 128 -19.03 -12.91 29.81
CA ASN A 128 -20.00 -13.64 30.61
C ASN A 128 -21.18 -12.76 31.04
N TYR A 129 -22.15 -13.37 31.71
CA TYR A 129 -23.36 -12.70 32.21
C TYR A 129 -23.05 -11.42 32.99
N GLU A 130 -22.13 -11.48 33.95
CA GLU A 130 -21.80 -10.31 34.79
C GLU A 130 -21.12 -9.19 34.02
N ALA A 131 -20.27 -9.51 33.05
CA ALA A 131 -19.64 -8.53 32.18
C ALA A 131 -20.66 -7.78 31.30
N VAL A 132 -21.60 -8.52 30.71
CA VAL A 132 -22.69 -7.95 29.90
C VAL A 132 -23.65 -7.13 30.77
N LYS A 133 -23.99 -7.65 31.96
CA LYS A 133 -24.83 -6.92 32.92
C LYS A 133 -24.20 -5.59 33.37
N ALA A 134 -22.90 -5.57 33.63
CA ALA A 134 -22.16 -4.36 33.95
C ALA A 134 -22.19 -3.35 32.79
N HIS A 135 -21.93 -3.83 31.59
CA HIS A 135 -21.97 -3.07 30.34
C HIS A 135 -23.33 -2.39 30.10
N LEU A 136 -24.41 -3.16 30.21
CA LEU A 136 -25.80 -2.69 30.02
C LEU A 136 -26.24 -1.74 31.12
N ARG A 137 -25.82 -1.93 32.39
CA ARG A 137 -26.11 -1.04 33.51
C ARG A 137 -25.40 0.31 33.41
N GLY A 138 -24.16 0.33 32.93
CA GLY A 138 -23.39 1.55 32.70
C GLY A 138 -23.23 2.40 33.97
N ASN A 139 -22.86 1.79 35.10
CA ASN A 139 -22.76 2.48 36.40
C ASN A 139 -21.48 3.32 36.53
N ASP A 140 -20.45 3.05 35.70
CA ASP A 140 -19.18 3.77 35.73
C ASP A 140 -19.28 5.08 34.92
N PRO A 141 -19.15 6.27 35.58
CA PRO A 141 -19.22 7.57 34.89
C PRO A 141 -18.13 7.74 33.83
N LEU A 142 -16.99 7.03 33.95
CA LEU A 142 -15.88 7.05 33.00
C LEU A 142 -16.04 5.97 31.90
N CYS A 143 -17.18 5.27 31.89
CA CYS A 143 -17.51 4.20 30.94
C CYS A 143 -16.45 3.09 30.87
N ARG A 144 -15.82 2.72 32.00
CA ARG A 144 -14.82 1.63 32.06
C ARG A 144 -15.48 0.25 32.11
N ASP A 145 -16.79 0.18 32.28
CA ASP A 145 -17.64 -1.00 32.21
C ASP A 145 -18.04 -1.39 30.78
N VAL A 146 -17.75 -0.56 29.79
CA VAL A 146 -18.02 -0.88 28.38
C VAL A 146 -17.20 -2.06 27.90
N ALA A 147 -17.89 -3.11 27.45
CA ALA A 147 -17.29 -4.31 26.89
C ALA A 147 -17.10 -4.19 25.38
N ALA A 148 -16.10 -4.89 24.88
CA ALA A 148 -15.80 -5.05 23.47
C ALA A 148 -15.40 -6.49 23.17
N ILE A 149 -15.68 -6.99 21.98
CA ILE A 149 -15.31 -8.32 21.54
C ILE A 149 -14.25 -8.30 20.47
N TYR A 150 -13.54 -9.40 20.35
CA TYR A 150 -12.67 -9.72 19.22
C TYR A 150 -13.47 -10.63 18.28
N PRO A 151 -13.97 -10.11 17.13
CA PRO A 151 -14.87 -10.91 16.26
C PRO A 151 -14.21 -12.18 15.72
N MET A 152 -12.91 -12.13 15.45
CA MET A 152 -12.17 -13.27 14.88
C MET A 152 -11.74 -14.27 15.96
N ARG A 153 -12.15 -15.52 15.81
CA ARG A 153 -11.83 -16.66 16.69
C ARG A 153 -10.44 -17.22 16.38
N GLU A 154 -9.88 -18.02 17.29
CA GLU A 154 -8.53 -18.62 17.12
C GLU A 154 -8.39 -19.48 15.87
N ASN A 155 -9.48 -20.13 15.44
CA ASN A 155 -9.54 -20.96 14.23
C ASN A 155 -9.77 -20.14 12.95
N ASN A 156 -9.62 -18.80 12.99
CA ASN A 156 -9.83 -17.85 11.89
C ASN A 156 -11.29 -17.85 11.36
N THR A 157 -12.28 -18.10 12.22
CA THR A 157 -13.69 -17.96 11.89
C THR A 157 -14.32 -16.78 12.62
N THR A 158 -15.50 -16.34 12.17
CA THR A 158 -16.27 -15.26 12.78
C THR A 158 -17.77 -15.56 12.73
N TRP A 159 -18.54 -15.07 13.73
CA TRP A 159 -20.00 -15.13 13.77
C TRP A 159 -20.66 -13.90 13.16
N LEU A 160 -19.90 -12.85 12.93
CA LEU A 160 -20.41 -11.58 12.46
C LEU A 160 -19.35 -10.85 11.63
N LEU A 161 -19.81 -9.92 10.83
CA LEU A 161 -19.00 -8.86 10.29
C LEU A 161 -19.61 -7.50 10.66
N ALA A 162 -18.78 -6.48 10.78
CA ALA A 162 -19.24 -5.13 10.94
C ALA A 162 -18.44 -4.19 10.02
N ALA A 163 -19.08 -3.18 9.47
CA ALA A 163 -18.46 -2.06 8.78
C ALA A 163 -18.70 -0.78 9.56
N ASP A 164 -17.65 0.02 9.76
CA ASP A 164 -17.71 1.27 10.50
C ASP A 164 -17.69 2.46 9.54
N PHE A 165 -18.69 3.34 9.63
CA PHE A 165 -18.86 4.54 8.83
C PHE A 165 -18.84 5.74 9.78
N ASP A 166 -17.79 6.58 9.70
CA ASP A 166 -17.58 7.73 10.59
C ASP A 166 -17.13 9.00 9.84
N ASP A 167 -17.28 9.03 8.52
CA ASP A 167 -17.01 10.20 7.68
C ASP A 167 -18.18 11.22 7.80
N GLU A 168 -18.02 12.42 7.29
CA GLU A 168 -19.02 13.50 7.41
C GLU A 168 -20.39 13.09 6.85
N ASP A 169 -20.41 12.37 5.74
CA ASP A 169 -21.62 11.91 5.03
C ASP A 169 -22.06 10.49 5.39
N TRP A 170 -21.68 9.98 6.57
CA TRP A 170 -21.90 8.59 6.98
C TRP A 170 -23.36 8.11 6.79
N GLN A 171 -24.38 8.98 6.95
CA GLN A 171 -25.78 8.60 6.77
C GLN A 171 -26.08 8.22 5.32
N ALA A 172 -25.58 9.00 4.36
CA ALA A 172 -25.74 8.71 2.94
C ALA A 172 -24.96 7.45 2.53
N ASP A 173 -23.77 7.25 3.10
CA ASP A 173 -22.93 6.06 2.87
C ASP A 173 -23.60 4.79 3.41
N VAL A 174 -24.15 4.86 4.62
CA VAL A 174 -24.91 3.75 5.24
C VAL A 174 -26.19 3.46 4.48
N ALA A 175 -26.93 4.49 4.03
CA ALA A 175 -28.15 4.31 3.24
C ALA A 175 -27.84 3.60 1.90
N ALA A 176 -26.77 4.00 1.21
CA ALA A 176 -26.31 3.36 -0.02
C ALA A 176 -25.88 1.90 0.22
N PHE A 177 -25.13 1.64 1.31
CA PHE A 177 -24.71 0.30 1.71
C PHE A 177 -25.90 -0.60 2.05
N ARG A 178 -26.86 -0.10 2.85
CA ARG A 178 -28.12 -0.78 3.20
C ARG A 178 -28.92 -1.14 1.95
N LYS A 179 -29.12 -0.19 1.03
CA LYS A 179 -29.79 -0.42 -0.26
C LYS A 179 -29.09 -1.49 -1.09
N CYS A 180 -27.76 -1.48 -1.12
CA CYS A 180 -26.98 -2.54 -1.79
C CYS A 180 -27.25 -3.92 -1.19
N CYS A 181 -27.31 -4.04 0.13
CA CYS A 181 -27.63 -5.29 0.83
C CYS A 181 -29.06 -5.76 0.55
N THR A 182 -30.05 -4.84 0.58
CA THR A 182 -31.46 -5.17 0.31
C THR A 182 -31.64 -5.70 -1.11
N VAL A 183 -31.01 -5.10 -2.11
CA VAL A 183 -31.03 -5.59 -3.51
C VAL A 183 -30.43 -7.01 -3.62
N LEU A 184 -29.54 -7.37 -2.73
CA LEU A 184 -28.93 -8.70 -2.66
C LEU A 184 -29.73 -9.69 -1.80
N GLY A 185 -30.88 -9.30 -1.31
CA GLY A 185 -31.84 -10.16 -0.59
C GLY A 185 -31.58 -10.31 0.91
N PHE A 186 -30.86 -9.39 1.55
CA PHE A 186 -30.67 -9.40 3.00
C PHE A 186 -30.60 -7.98 3.58
N THR A 187 -31.04 -7.84 4.86
CA THR A 187 -31.07 -6.56 5.55
C THR A 187 -30.02 -6.52 6.65
N PRO A 188 -29.06 -5.59 6.62
CA PRO A 188 -28.08 -5.42 7.68
C PRO A 188 -28.71 -4.67 8.88
N ALA A 189 -28.18 -4.90 10.08
CA ALA A 189 -28.52 -4.12 11.25
C ALA A 189 -27.61 -2.89 11.35
N VAL A 190 -28.20 -1.71 11.54
CA VAL A 190 -27.44 -0.46 11.65
C VAL A 190 -27.54 0.06 13.06
N GLU A 191 -26.38 0.25 13.70
CA GLU A 191 -26.23 0.85 15.03
C GLU A 191 -25.62 2.25 14.90
N ARG A 192 -26.24 3.23 15.51
CA ARG A 192 -25.62 4.56 15.63
C ARG A 192 -24.39 4.48 16.52
N SER A 193 -23.26 5.01 16.06
CA SER A 193 -21.99 4.91 16.79
C SER A 193 -22.05 5.63 18.16
N ARG A 194 -21.10 5.33 19.02
CA ARG A 194 -21.01 5.92 20.35
C ARG A 194 -20.90 7.45 20.34
N SER A 195 -20.19 8.01 19.38
CA SER A 195 -20.04 9.47 19.22
C SER A 195 -21.30 10.14 18.70
N GLY A 196 -22.19 9.38 18.05
CA GLY A 196 -23.33 9.88 17.31
C GLY A 196 -22.99 10.36 15.89
N ASN A 197 -21.70 10.47 15.54
CA ASN A 197 -21.19 10.96 14.26
C ASN A 197 -20.73 9.82 13.34
N GLY A 198 -21.48 8.72 13.33
CA GLY A 198 -21.18 7.55 12.54
C GLY A 198 -22.13 6.40 12.86
N ALA A 199 -21.93 5.27 12.19
CA ALA A 199 -22.69 4.05 12.43
C ALA A 199 -21.85 2.80 12.19
N HIS A 200 -22.16 1.75 12.93
CA HIS A 200 -21.71 0.41 12.63
C HIS A 200 -22.82 -0.34 11.88
N VAL A 201 -22.47 -0.93 10.76
CA VAL A 201 -23.39 -1.79 9.98
C VAL A 201 -23.01 -3.24 10.22
N TRP A 202 -23.91 -3.99 10.86
CA TRP A 202 -23.69 -5.35 11.33
C TRP A 202 -24.38 -6.37 10.42
N LEU A 203 -23.66 -7.46 10.12
CA LEU A 203 -24.23 -8.67 9.56
C LEU A 203 -23.87 -9.87 10.45
N PHE A 204 -24.86 -10.72 10.70
CA PHE A 204 -24.70 -11.89 11.56
C PHE A 204 -24.84 -13.17 10.72
N PHE A 205 -24.04 -14.17 11.06
CA PHE A 205 -24.09 -15.47 10.40
C PHE A 205 -24.84 -16.48 11.26
N SER A 206 -25.57 -17.42 10.62
CA SER A 206 -26.24 -18.53 11.34
C SER A 206 -25.25 -19.49 11.95
N GLU A 207 -24.07 -19.65 11.30
CA GLU A 207 -22.96 -20.48 11.72
C GLU A 207 -21.64 -19.69 11.58
N PRO A 208 -20.56 -20.10 12.27
CA PRO A 208 -19.27 -19.43 12.13
C PRO A 208 -18.69 -19.66 10.73
N VAL A 209 -18.40 -18.59 10.04
CA VAL A 209 -17.83 -18.59 8.69
C VAL A 209 -16.35 -18.21 8.71
N SER A 210 -15.61 -18.53 7.64
CA SER A 210 -14.23 -18.10 7.47
C SER A 210 -14.11 -16.56 7.56
N ALA A 211 -13.17 -16.03 8.33
CA ALA A 211 -12.90 -14.60 8.42
C ALA A 211 -12.52 -14.01 7.03
N ALA A 212 -11.85 -14.82 6.21
CA ALA A 212 -11.53 -14.43 4.82
C ALA A 212 -12.80 -14.24 3.99
N ASP A 213 -13.78 -15.16 4.08
CA ASP A 213 -15.04 -15.05 3.31
C ASP A 213 -15.92 -13.92 3.82
N ALA A 214 -16.04 -13.74 5.14
CA ALA A 214 -16.74 -12.58 5.72
C ALA A 214 -16.12 -11.26 5.23
N ARG A 215 -14.81 -11.17 5.17
CA ARG A 215 -14.10 -9.99 4.68
C ARG A 215 -14.26 -9.81 3.16
N ARG A 216 -14.25 -10.90 2.38
CA ARG A 216 -14.51 -10.85 0.93
C ARG A 216 -15.92 -10.34 0.65
N LEU A 217 -16.91 -10.82 1.42
CA LEU A 217 -18.28 -10.32 1.35
C LEU A 217 -18.33 -8.81 1.60
N SER A 218 -17.77 -8.35 2.73
CA SER A 218 -17.81 -6.92 3.07
C SER A 218 -17.06 -6.05 2.06
N SER A 219 -15.91 -6.50 1.54
CA SER A 219 -15.19 -5.79 0.48
C SER A 219 -15.99 -5.73 -0.83
N GLY A 220 -16.66 -6.83 -1.20
CA GLY A 220 -17.53 -6.87 -2.37
C GLY A 220 -18.74 -5.95 -2.24
N LEU A 221 -19.36 -5.89 -1.05
CA LEU A 221 -20.44 -4.96 -0.74
C LEU A 221 -20.00 -3.51 -0.84
N LEU A 222 -18.84 -3.14 -0.25
CA LEU A 222 -18.29 -1.80 -0.37
C LEU A 222 -17.98 -1.44 -1.83
N THR A 223 -17.39 -2.34 -2.58
CA THR A 223 -17.11 -2.13 -4.01
C THR A 223 -18.40 -1.85 -4.80
N ARG A 224 -19.45 -2.60 -4.54
CA ARG A 224 -20.76 -2.39 -5.17
C ARG A 224 -21.41 -1.08 -4.72
N THR A 225 -21.29 -0.74 -3.43
CA THR A 225 -21.79 0.53 -2.87
C THR A 225 -21.08 1.71 -3.52
N MET A 226 -19.76 1.66 -3.70
CA MET A 226 -18.99 2.69 -4.39
C MET A 226 -19.43 2.89 -5.86
N ALA A 227 -19.91 1.84 -6.53
CA ALA A 227 -20.47 1.98 -7.88
C ALA A 227 -21.80 2.74 -7.89
N CYS A 228 -22.51 2.80 -6.75
CA CYS A 228 -23.76 3.56 -6.58
C CYS A 228 -23.53 4.93 -5.91
N ARG A 229 -22.44 5.08 -5.17
CA ARG A 229 -22.04 6.28 -4.45
C ARG A 229 -20.51 6.42 -4.47
N HIS A 230 -20.00 7.20 -5.41
CA HIS A 230 -18.55 7.36 -5.64
C HIS A 230 -17.84 8.14 -4.52
N GLU A 231 -18.57 8.94 -3.74
CA GLU A 231 -18.04 9.73 -2.62
C GLU A 231 -17.52 8.84 -1.49
N LEU A 232 -18.01 7.58 -1.39
CA LEU A 232 -17.53 6.64 -0.39
C LEU A 232 -16.02 6.44 -0.52
N SER A 233 -15.29 6.67 0.57
CA SER A 233 -13.83 6.64 0.64
C SER A 233 -13.27 5.23 0.54
N PHE A 234 -12.10 5.06 -0.11
CA PHE A 234 -11.33 3.82 -0.04
C PHE A 234 -10.88 3.45 1.39
N ALA A 235 -10.80 4.41 2.30
CA ALA A 235 -10.51 4.16 3.72
C ALA A 235 -11.56 3.25 4.39
N SER A 236 -12.80 3.20 3.88
CA SER A 236 -13.86 2.32 4.38
C SER A 236 -13.48 0.82 4.31
N TYR A 237 -12.58 0.42 3.40
CA TYR A 237 -12.06 -0.95 3.36
C TYR A 237 -11.19 -1.32 4.58
N ASP A 238 -10.66 -0.34 5.30
CA ASP A 238 -9.84 -0.53 6.50
C ASP A 238 -10.67 -0.58 7.78
N ARG A 239 -11.95 -0.18 7.70
CA ARG A 239 -12.90 -0.10 8.80
C ARG A 239 -13.85 -1.30 8.84
N LEU A 240 -13.36 -2.48 8.44
CA LEU A 240 -14.10 -3.74 8.45
C LEU A 240 -13.68 -4.61 9.64
N PHE A 241 -14.62 -5.35 10.23
CA PHE A 241 -14.39 -6.27 11.33
C PHE A 241 -14.95 -7.66 10.93
N PRO A 242 -14.10 -8.70 10.77
CA PRO A 242 -12.64 -8.69 10.96
C PRO A 242 -11.88 -7.97 9.84
N THR A 243 -10.75 -7.33 10.19
CA THR A 243 -9.87 -6.66 9.20
C THR A 243 -8.89 -7.61 8.52
N GLN A 244 -8.67 -8.79 9.07
CA GLN A 244 -7.65 -9.76 8.62
C GLN A 244 -8.27 -11.13 8.35
N ASP A 245 -7.62 -11.94 7.52
CA ASP A 245 -8.05 -13.30 7.21
C ASP A 245 -7.65 -14.30 8.29
N THR A 246 -6.61 -14.00 9.05
CA THR A 246 -6.05 -14.87 10.07
C THR A 246 -5.70 -14.07 11.33
N VAL A 247 -5.75 -14.75 12.48
CA VAL A 247 -5.33 -14.17 13.75
C VAL A 247 -3.84 -13.80 13.70
N PRO A 248 -3.44 -12.55 14.03
CA PRO A 248 -2.04 -12.15 14.06
C PRO A 248 -1.24 -12.93 15.09
N LYS A 249 0.01 -13.25 14.78
CA LYS A 249 0.93 -13.84 15.76
C LYS A 249 1.19 -12.85 16.89
N GLY A 250 1.05 -13.31 18.14
CA GLY A 250 1.21 -12.45 19.32
C GLY A 250 0.18 -11.33 19.44
N GLY A 251 -1.03 -11.52 18.89
CA GLY A 251 -2.14 -10.59 18.94
C GLY A 251 -3.49 -11.28 19.06
N PHE A 252 -4.56 -10.47 19.22
CA PHE A 252 -5.93 -10.96 19.35
C PHE A 252 -6.80 -10.66 18.12
N GLY A 253 -6.26 -9.92 17.16
CA GLY A 253 -7.02 -9.29 16.08
C GLY A 253 -7.56 -7.92 16.49
N ASN A 254 -8.35 -7.30 15.63
CA ASN A 254 -9.06 -6.07 15.94
C ASN A 254 -10.30 -6.37 16.81
N LEU A 255 -10.69 -5.36 17.58
CA LEU A 255 -11.86 -5.44 18.46
C LEU A 255 -12.92 -4.41 18.05
N ILE A 256 -14.19 -4.70 18.40
CA ILE A 256 -15.30 -3.78 18.23
C ILE A 256 -16.04 -3.65 19.58
N ALA A 257 -16.39 -2.40 19.94
CA ALA A 257 -17.18 -2.13 21.15
C ALA A 257 -18.61 -2.62 20.93
N LEU A 258 -19.22 -3.15 22.00
CA LEU A 258 -20.57 -3.64 21.94
C LEU A 258 -21.60 -2.48 22.01
N PRO A 259 -22.77 -2.61 21.35
CA PRO A 259 -23.85 -1.64 21.40
C PRO A 259 -24.54 -1.62 22.78
N PHE A 260 -25.55 -0.79 22.94
CA PHE A 260 -26.32 -0.63 24.17
C PHE A 260 -25.55 -0.06 25.37
N GLN A 261 -24.53 0.76 25.08
CA GLN A 261 -23.75 1.46 26.13
C GLN A 261 -24.61 2.51 26.86
N ARG A 262 -24.97 2.23 28.08
CA ARG A 262 -25.97 3.02 28.85
C ARG A 262 -25.75 4.53 28.84
N GLN A 263 -24.52 5.00 28.96
CA GLN A 263 -24.26 6.44 28.97
C GLN A 263 -24.47 7.06 27.56
N ALA A 264 -24.11 6.36 26.51
CA ALA A 264 -24.30 6.82 25.13
C ALA A 264 -25.79 6.76 24.71
N GLN A 265 -26.55 5.78 25.21
CA GLN A 265 -28.01 5.69 24.98
C GLN A 265 -28.77 6.93 25.44
N LYS A 266 -28.31 7.62 26.47
CA LYS A 266 -28.94 8.87 26.94
C LYS A 266 -28.94 9.97 25.87
N ALA A 267 -28.03 9.90 24.94
CA ALA A 267 -27.88 10.77 23.77
C ALA A 267 -28.47 10.15 22.48
N GLY A 268 -29.16 9.02 22.56
CA GLY A 268 -29.71 8.30 21.41
C GLY A 268 -28.64 7.53 20.59
N ASN A 269 -27.45 7.31 21.16
CA ASN A 269 -26.33 6.62 20.51
C ASN A 269 -26.24 5.16 20.97
N THR A 270 -25.48 4.32 20.24
CA THR A 270 -25.33 2.86 20.46
C THR A 270 -26.65 2.09 20.45
N LEU A 271 -27.61 2.60 19.70
CA LEU A 271 -28.91 2.00 19.43
C LEU A 271 -29.04 1.59 17.98
N PHE A 272 -29.78 0.54 17.71
CA PHE A 272 -30.15 0.17 16.35
C PHE A 272 -31.19 1.13 15.81
N VAL A 273 -31.05 1.49 14.54
CA VAL A 273 -31.86 2.51 13.87
C VAL A 273 -32.47 1.96 12.58
N ASP A 274 -33.65 2.48 12.24
CA ASP A 274 -34.35 2.20 11.00
C ASP A 274 -33.74 2.90 9.78
N GLU A 275 -34.43 2.88 8.65
CA GLU A 275 -33.98 3.51 7.41
C GLU A 275 -33.91 5.03 7.46
N GLN A 276 -34.65 5.65 8.35
CA GLN A 276 -34.66 7.09 8.63
C GLN A 276 -33.70 7.48 9.76
N PHE A 277 -32.84 6.53 10.20
CA PHE A 277 -31.92 6.68 11.33
C PHE A 277 -32.60 6.99 12.66
N VAL A 278 -33.88 6.63 12.83
CA VAL A 278 -34.63 6.72 14.09
C VAL A 278 -34.43 5.40 14.87
N PRO A 279 -34.16 5.48 16.18
CA PRO A 279 -34.01 4.26 16.99
C PRO A 279 -35.30 3.43 17.02
N TYR A 280 -35.17 2.10 16.85
CA TYR A 280 -36.33 1.22 17.02
C TYR A 280 -36.93 1.35 18.40
N PRO A 281 -38.28 1.38 18.53
CA PRO A 281 -38.96 1.54 19.84
C PRO A 281 -38.61 0.43 20.83
N ASP A 282 -38.54 -0.82 20.36
CA ASP A 282 -38.10 -1.96 21.14
C ASP A 282 -36.80 -2.55 20.56
N GLN A 283 -35.71 -2.14 21.15
CA GLN A 283 -34.37 -2.57 20.77
C GLN A 283 -34.13 -4.08 21.00
N TRP A 284 -34.81 -4.66 22.01
CA TRP A 284 -34.67 -6.09 22.33
C TRP A 284 -35.46 -6.96 21.37
N ALA A 285 -36.68 -6.50 21.01
CA ALA A 285 -37.44 -7.15 19.96
C ALA A 285 -36.70 -7.18 18.65
N PHE A 286 -36.15 -6.01 18.25
CA PHE A 286 -35.28 -5.95 17.05
C PHE A 286 -34.09 -6.90 17.13
N LEU A 287 -33.33 -6.90 18.23
CA LEU A 287 -32.15 -7.72 18.42
C LEU A 287 -32.46 -9.22 18.35
N SER A 288 -33.60 -9.63 18.93
CA SER A 288 -34.00 -11.04 18.99
C SER A 288 -34.48 -11.59 17.65
N MET A 289 -34.89 -10.71 16.72
CA MET A 289 -35.40 -11.05 15.39
C MET A 289 -34.38 -10.78 14.26
N LEU A 290 -33.13 -10.48 14.59
CA LEU A 290 -32.12 -10.16 13.59
C LEU A 290 -31.95 -11.28 12.54
N PRO A 291 -32.03 -10.94 11.24
CA PRO A 291 -31.76 -11.91 10.18
C PRO A 291 -30.30 -12.35 10.21
N LYS A 292 -30.08 -13.63 9.95
CA LYS A 292 -28.72 -14.21 9.88
C LYS A 292 -28.47 -14.78 8.50
N VAL A 293 -27.31 -14.49 7.95
CA VAL A 293 -26.86 -15.02 6.65
C VAL A 293 -26.40 -16.45 6.83
N THR A 294 -26.95 -17.40 6.04
CA THR A 294 -26.54 -18.80 6.07
C THR A 294 -25.25 -19.01 5.26
N PRO A 295 -24.51 -20.12 5.46
CA PRO A 295 -23.34 -20.43 4.64
C PRO A 295 -23.65 -20.53 3.15
N GLU A 296 -24.83 -21.04 2.77
CA GLU A 296 -25.28 -21.16 1.38
C GLU A 296 -25.53 -19.78 0.77
N GLN A 297 -26.21 -18.89 1.50
CA GLN A 297 -26.42 -17.50 1.08
C GLN A 297 -25.08 -16.79 0.94
N LEU A 298 -24.14 -16.97 1.88
CA LEU A 298 -22.80 -16.41 1.79
C LEU A 298 -22.07 -16.87 0.53
N ALA A 299 -22.10 -18.17 0.21
CA ALA A 299 -21.47 -18.71 -0.98
C ALA A 299 -22.05 -18.11 -2.28
N GLY A 300 -23.38 -17.94 -2.34
CA GLY A 300 -24.08 -17.28 -3.44
C GLY A 300 -23.68 -15.81 -3.59
N LEU A 301 -23.62 -15.08 -2.46
CA LEU A 301 -23.21 -13.68 -2.42
C LEU A 301 -21.75 -13.50 -2.86
N LEU A 302 -20.84 -14.36 -2.42
CA LEU A 302 -19.45 -14.34 -2.84
C LEU A 302 -19.30 -14.60 -4.34
N THR A 303 -20.06 -15.54 -4.88
CA THR A 303 -20.09 -15.82 -6.31
C THR A 303 -20.57 -14.60 -7.11
N THR A 304 -21.55 -13.87 -6.61
CA THR A 304 -22.12 -12.70 -7.28
C THR A 304 -21.19 -11.46 -7.19
N LEU A 305 -20.62 -11.22 -5.99
CA LEU A 305 -19.86 -10.01 -5.71
C LEU A 305 -18.37 -10.09 -6.06
N CYS A 306 -17.76 -11.28 -6.01
CA CYS A 306 -16.32 -11.45 -6.16
C CYS A 306 -15.89 -11.95 -7.55
N GLN A 307 -16.75 -11.85 -8.57
CA GLN A 307 -16.47 -12.32 -9.93
C GLN A 307 -15.46 -11.45 -10.70
N ASN A 308 -15.25 -10.21 -10.28
CA ASN A 308 -14.35 -9.27 -10.94
C ASN A 308 -13.13 -9.03 -10.06
N GLY A 309 -11.92 -9.02 -10.63
CA GLY A 309 -10.69 -8.71 -9.93
C GLY A 309 -10.65 -7.25 -9.43
N ASP A 310 -11.56 -6.91 -8.52
CA ASP A 310 -11.72 -5.59 -7.95
C ASP A 310 -10.53 -5.20 -7.06
N VAL A 311 -10.21 -3.89 -7.04
CA VAL A 311 -9.14 -3.30 -6.22
C VAL A 311 -9.30 -3.65 -4.73
N GLY A 312 -10.54 -3.87 -4.27
CA GLY A 312 -10.84 -4.33 -2.91
C GLY A 312 -10.86 -5.84 -2.72
N ALA A 313 -10.99 -6.62 -3.79
CA ALA A 313 -10.93 -8.07 -3.73
C ALA A 313 -9.46 -8.52 -3.73
N LEU A 314 -9.06 -9.23 -2.69
CA LEU A 314 -7.78 -9.93 -2.71
C LEU A 314 -7.88 -11.06 -3.74
N ALA A 315 -7.22 -10.90 -4.86
CA ALA A 315 -6.92 -12.02 -5.71
C ALA A 315 -5.93 -12.92 -4.96
N GLU A 316 -6.43 -14.00 -4.37
CA GLU A 316 -5.59 -14.96 -3.64
C GLU A 316 -4.75 -15.84 -4.58
N THR A 317 -5.03 -15.85 -5.86
CA THR A 317 -4.29 -16.66 -6.84
C THR A 317 -4.07 -15.86 -8.11
N GLU A 318 -2.83 -15.82 -8.58
CA GLU A 318 -2.44 -15.46 -9.93
C GLU A 318 -2.94 -16.51 -10.98
N GLU A 319 -3.94 -17.31 -10.66
CA GLU A 319 -4.56 -18.19 -11.64
C GLU A 319 -5.31 -17.33 -12.64
N LYS A 320 -4.72 -17.21 -13.81
CA LYS A 320 -5.39 -16.64 -14.97
C LYS A 320 -6.71 -17.40 -15.15
N PRO A 321 -7.87 -16.71 -15.16
CA PRO A 321 -9.13 -17.39 -15.36
C PRO A 321 -9.04 -18.18 -16.66
N ALA A 322 -9.60 -19.39 -16.64
CA ALA A 322 -9.62 -20.23 -17.83
C ALA A 322 -10.26 -19.47 -19.02
N PRO A 323 -9.79 -19.68 -20.29
CA PRO A 323 -10.24 -18.90 -21.45
C PRO A 323 -11.76 -18.88 -21.67
N TRP A 324 -12.48 -19.89 -21.13
CA TRP A 324 -13.94 -20.00 -21.21
C TRP A 324 -14.69 -19.34 -20.04
N GLN A 325 -13.99 -18.88 -19.01
CA GLN A 325 -14.56 -18.10 -17.91
C GLN A 325 -14.56 -16.60 -18.28
N ARG A 326 -15.48 -16.19 -19.13
CA ARG A 326 -15.66 -14.77 -19.44
C ARG A 326 -16.26 -14.06 -18.23
N LYS A 327 -15.48 -13.18 -17.61
CA LYS A 327 -15.94 -12.25 -16.58
C LYS A 327 -17.00 -11.32 -17.19
N ARG A 328 -18.25 -11.37 -16.70
CA ARG A 328 -19.20 -10.29 -16.92
C ARG A 328 -18.85 -9.15 -15.97
N ALA A 329 -17.94 -8.26 -16.38
CA ALA A 329 -17.81 -6.97 -15.75
C ALA A 329 -19.14 -6.21 -15.92
N GLN A 330 -19.53 -5.45 -14.91
CA GLN A 330 -20.58 -4.46 -15.06
C GLN A 330 -20.10 -3.50 -16.16
N ARG A 331 -20.67 -3.62 -17.37
CA ARG A 331 -20.24 -2.83 -18.51
C ARG A 331 -20.92 -1.49 -18.38
N LEU A 332 -20.14 -0.45 -18.18
CA LEU A 332 -20.59 0.92 -18.37
C LEU A 332 -21.05 1.07 -19.82
N GLY A 333 -22.08 1.88 -20.03
CA GLY A 333 -22.54 2.26 -21.37
C GLY A 333 -22.04 3.65 -21.75
N ARG A 334 -22.22 4.04 -22.99
CA ARG A 334 -21.95 5.43 -23.44
C ARG A 334 -22.71 6.47 -22.62
N SER A 335 -23.92 6.12 -22.13
CA SER A 335 -24.78 6.97 -21.29
C SER A 335 -24.22 7.26 -19.89
N ASP A 336 -23.23 6.50 -19.42
CA ASP A 336 -22.57 6.74 -18.14
C ASP A 336 -21.57 7.91 -18.17
N PHE A 337 -21.29 8.42 -19.37
CA PHE A 337 -20.33 9.48 -19.62
C PHE A 337 -21.00 10.71 -20.25
N PRO A 338 -20.48 11.93 -20.02
CA PRO A 338 -20.94 13.11 -20.73
C PRO A 338 -20.67 13.02 -22.23
N LEU A 339 -21.32 13.89 -23.01
CA LEU A 339 -21.16 13.93 -24.47
C LEU A 339 -19.72 14.22 -24.90
N GLN A 340 -19.00 15.04 -24.11
CA GLN A 340 -17.62 15.43 -24.31
C GLN A 340 -16.97 15.60 -22.94
N VAL A 341 -15.69 15.28 -22.82
CA VAL A 341 -14.88 15.45 -21.61
C VAL A 341 -13.77 16.46 -21.86
N THR A 342 -13.60 17.42 -20.94
CA THR A 342 -12.45 18.33 -20.94
C THR A 342 -11.47 17.87 -19.87
N LEU A 343 -10.25 17.56 -20.31
CA LEU A 343 -9.13 17.23 -19.43
C LEU A 343 -8.31 18.49 -19.16
N THR A 344 -8.30 18.99 -17.94
CA THR A 344 -7.42 20.09 -17.54
C THR A 344 -6.11 19.51 -17.00
N LEU A 345 -5.04 19.63 -17.80
CA LEU A 345 -3.70 19.15 -17.40
C LEU A 345 -3.01 20.20 -16.54
N SER A 346 -2.58 19.83 -15.32
CA SER A 346 -1.83 20.67 -14.41
C SER A 346 -0.86 19.82 -13.60
N ASN A 347 -0.79 19.98 -12.27
CA ASN A 347 -0.11 19.06 -11.36
C ASN A 347 -0.77 17.66 -11.35
N LEU A 348 -2.06 17.60 -11.61
CA LEU A 348 -2.87 16.38 -11.86
C LEU A 348 -3.64 16.58 -13.17
N ILE A 349 -4.35 15.55 -13.60
CA ILE A 349 -5.33 15.59 -14.68
C ILE A 349 -6.70 15.79 -14.04
N TYR A 350 -7.31 16.94 -14.21
CA TYR A 350 -8.61 17.25 -13.61
C TYR A 350 -9.74 17.01 -14.60
N LEU A 351 -10.78 16.31 -14.13
CA LEU A 351 -12.04 16.07 -14.82
C LEU A 351 -13.18 16.66 -14.00
N ASN A 352 -14.07 17.42 -14.65
CA ASN A 352 -15.30 17.85 -14.00
C ASN A 352 -16.26 16.64 -13.86
N LYS A 353 -16.84 16.46 -12.67
CA LYS A 353 -17.75 15.33 -12.37
C LYS A 353 -19.08 15.39 -13.11
N ALA A 354 -19.49 16.57 -13.57
CA ALA A 354 -20.79 16.77 -14.18
C ALA A 354 -20.99 15.89 -15.42
N GLY A 355 -22.13 15.22 -15.46
CA GLY A 355 -22.50 14.35 -16.59
C GLY A 355 -21.95 12.93 -16.55
N PHE A 356 -21.11 12.58 -15.58
CA PHE A 356 -20.71 11.20 -15.34
C PHE A 356 -21.69 10.50 -14.40
N SER A 357 -21.96 9.22 -14.64
CA SER A 357 -22.66 8.39 -13.65
C SER A 357 -21.77 8.09 -12.45
N GLN A 358 -22.37 7.70 -11.33
CA GLN A 358 -21.64 7.29 -10.12
C GLN A 358 -20.65 6.15 -10.40
N ALA A 359 -21.04 5.21 -11.24
CA ALA A 359 -20.22 4.07 -11.62
C ALA A 359 -19.02 4.48 -12.48
N ALA A 360 -19.18 5.44 -13.39
CA ALA A 360 -18.09 5.99 -14.19
C ALA A 360 -17.10 6.79 -13.31
N LEU A 361 -17.60 7.61 -12.39
CA LEU A 361 -16.76 8.34 -11.43
C LEU A 361 -15.95 7.38 -10.56
N ASN A 362 -16.57 6.32 -10.05
CA ASN A 362 -15.85 5.29 -9.28
C ASN A 362 -14.79 4.57 -10.14
N MET A 363 -15.05 4.32 -11.42
CA MET A 363 -14.06 3.75 -12.33
C MET A 363 -12.86 4.69 -12.51
N LEU A 364 -13.10 5.99 -12.69
CA LEU A 364 -12.04 7.00 -12.81
C LEU A 364 -11.18 7.05 -11.54
N LYS A 365 -11.78 7.09 -10.34
CA LYS A 365 -11.05 7.05 -9.06
C LYS A 365 -10.13 5.82 -8.97
N ARG A 366 -10.57 4.67 -9.45
CA ARG A 366 -9.79 3.42 -9.43
C ARG A 366 -8.55 3.44 -10.32
N LEU A 367 -8.48 4.33 -11.32
CA LEU A 367 -7.26 4.51 -12.11
C LEU A 367 -6.09 5.04 -11.27
N ALA A 368 -6.39 5.80 -10.21
CA ALA A 368 -5.41 6.37 -9.29
C ALA A 368 -5.17 5.51 -8.03
N ALA A 369 -5.82 4.36 -7.91
CA ALA A 369 -5.78 3.52 -6.70
C ALA A 369 -5.25 2.11 -7.00
N PHE A 370 -4.55 1.53 -6.02
CA PHE A 370 -4.05 0.17 -6.12
C PHE A 370 -3.95 -0.51 -4.76
N PRO A 371 -4.01 -1.86 -4.70
CA PRO A 371 -3.87 -2.61 -3.46
C PRO A 371 -2.50 -2.40 -2.82
N ASN A 372 -2.48 -2.10 -1.52
CA ASN A 372 -1.24 -1.87 -0.77
C ASN A 372 -0.44 -3.17 -0.56
N PRO A 373 0.75 -3.30 -1.14
CA PRO A 373 1.58 -4.49 -1.00
C PRO A 373 2.06 -4.73 0.44
N GLU A 374 2.26 -3.66 1.22
CA GLU A 374 2.66 -3.77 2.63
C GLU A 374 1.56 -4.41 3.46
N PHE A 375 0.30 -4.03 3.23
CA PHE A 375 -0.85 -4.67 3.86
C PHE A 375 -0.87 -6.18 3.59
N ARG A 376 -0.72 -6.58 2.32
CA ARG A 376 -0.67 -7.99 1.91
C ARG A 376 0.49 -8.74 2.55
N ALA A 377 1.68 -8.15 2.55
CA ALA A 377 2.86 -8.76 3.16
C ALA A 377 2.69 -8.95 4.68
N LYS A 378 2.15 -7.95 5.39
CA LYS A 378 1.84 -8.06 6.82
C LYS A 378 0.82 -9.15 7.09
N GLN A 379 -0.25 -9.22 6.29
CA GLN A 379 -1.28 -10.25 6.43
C GLN A 379 -0.71 -11.66 6.19
N ALA A 380 0.08 -11.86 5.14
CA ALA A 380 0.74 -13.14 4.84
C ALA A 380 1.70 -13.58 5.96
N MET A 381 2.39 -12.64 6.59
CA MET A 381 3.26 -12.89 7.73
C MET A 381 2.50 -13.00 9.07
N ARG A 382 1.17 -12.87 9.08
CA ARG A 382 0.32 -12.79 10.29
C ARG A 382 0.78 -11.71 11.27
N LEU A 383 1.13 -10.52 10.73
CA LEU A 383 1.45 -9.34 11.51
C LEU A 383 0.21 -8.45 11.65
N PRO A 384 0.12 -7.62 12.72
CA PRO A 384 -0.95 -6.62 12.83
C PRO A 384 -0.94 -5.65 11.65
N VAL A 385 -2.11 -5.37 11.06
CA VAL A 385 -2.27 -4.45 9.92
C VAL A 385 -2.77 -3.07 10.32
N TYR A 386 -2.99 -2.82 11.61
CA TYR A 386 -3.45 -1.54 12.13
C TYR A 386 -2.58 -0.38 11.63
N GLY A 387 -3.22 0.68 11.12
CA GLY A 387 -2.53 1.84 10.56
C GLY A 387 -1.85 1.60 9.20
N THR A 388 -2.11 0.47 8.55
CA THR A 388 -1.63 0.19 7.19
C THR A 388 -2.84 0.13 6.28
N PRO A 389 -3.07 1.11 5.39
CA PRO A 389 -4.24 1.12 4.53
C PRO A 389 -4.21 -0.06 3.55
N ARG A 390 -5.38 -0.62 3.25
CA ARG A 390 -5.54 -1.73 2.30
C ARG A 390 -5.34 -1.28 0.85
N ILE A 391 -5.84 -0.10 0.54
CA ILE A 391 -5.76 0.52 -0.78
C ILE A 391 -4.96 1.82 -0.65
N LEU A 392 -4.06 2.05 -1.58
CA LEU A 392 -3.37 3.32 -1.73
C LEU A 392 -4.07 4.10 -2.84
N ASP A 393 -4.51 5.30 -2.50
CA ASP A 393 -5.14 6.24 -3.41
C ASP A 393 -4.18 7.41 -3.67
N CYS A 394 -3.81 7.58 -4.92
CA CYS A 394 -2.96 8.67 -5.40
C CYS A 394 -3.76 9.78 -6.08
N GLY A 395 -5.07 9.67 -6.12
CA GLY A 395 -5.97 10.65 -6.71
C GLY A 395 -6.20 11.88 -5.83
N TYR A 396 -7.10 12.72 -6.29
CA TYR A 396 -7.66 13.87 -5.60
C TYR A 396 -9.14 13.96 -5.95
N GLU A 397 -9.97 14.39 -5.03
CA GLU A 397 -11.38 14.62 -5.26
C GLU A 397 -11.86 15.82 -4.43
N ASP A 398 -12.67 16.68 -5.05
CA ASP A 398 -13.47 17.68 -4.39
C ASP A 398 -14.92 17.62 -4.90
N ASP A 399 -15.76 18.60 -4.55
CA ASP A 399 -17.17 18.62 -4.92
C ASP A 399 -17.39 18.62 -6.44
N ALA A 400 -16.53 19.26 -7.22
CA ALA A 400 -16.68 19.49 -8.64
C ALA A 400 -15.74 18.64 -9.53
N TYR A 401 -14.59 18.24 -9.02
CA TYR A 401 -13.52 17.63 -9.82
C TYR A 401 -12.99 16.34 -9.23
N ILE A 402 -12.61 15.43 -10.14
CA ILE A 402 -11.68 14.33 -9.86
C ILE A 402 -10.33 14.69 -10.46
N GLY A 403 -9.25 14.51 -9.66
CA GLY A 403 -7.87 14.70 -10.10
C GLY A 403 -7.13 13.37 -10.15
N LEU A 404 -6.66 12.98 -11.32
CA LEU A 404 -5.85 11.78 -11.53
C LEU A 404 -4.37 12.14 -11.63
N PRO A 405 -3.46 11.31 -11.13
CA PRO A 405 -2.03 11.50 -11.36
C PRO A 405 -1.71 11.58 -12.85
N ARG A 406 -0.74 12.43 -13.21
CA ARG A 406 -0.38 12.70 -14.61
C ARG A 406 -0.04 11.44 -15.43
N GLY A 407 0.56 10.44 -14.81
CA GLY A 407 0.92 9.18 -15.47
C GLY A 407 -0.26 8.26 -15.77
N CYS A 408 -1.48 8.59 -15.32
CA CYS A 408 -2.70 7.89 -15.70
C CYS A 408 -3.24 8.37 -17.06
N GLN A 409 -2.61 9.34 -17.74
CA GLN A 409 -3.12 9.97 -18.95
C GLN A 409 -3.38 8.94 -20.07
N ASP A 410 -2.40 8.07 -20.35
CA ASP A 410 -2.53 7.08 -21.42
C ASP A 410 -3.74 6.15 -21.17
N THR A 411 -3.81 5.60 -19.95
CA THR A 411 -4.91 4.69 -19.54
C THR A 411 -6.27 5.42 -19.53
N LEU A 412 -6.30 6.69 -19.13
CA LEU A 412 -7.52 7.50 -19.19
C LEU A 412 -7.97 7.76 -20.62
N MET A 413 -7.05 8.08 -21.52
CA MET A 413 -7.35 8.28 -22.93
C MET A 413 -7.88 6.99 -23.58
N GLU A 414 -7.22 5.85 -23.34
CA GLU A 414 -7.68 4.53 -23.80
C GLU A 414 -9.09 4.21 -23.26
N LEU A 415 -9.36 4.54 -21.97
CA LEU A 415 -10.67 4.34 -21.38
C LEU A 415 -11.75 5.19 -22.08
N LEU A 416 -11.50 6.48 -22.28
CA LEU A 416 -12.46 7.38 -22.94
C LEU A 416 -12.69 7.00 -24.40
N GLU A 417 -11.65 6.60 -25.12
CA GLU A 417 -11.73 6.09 -26.50
C GLU A 417 -12.57 4.80 -26.58
N GLN A 418 -12.43 3.88 -25.62
CA GLN A 418 -13.23 2.64 -25.55
C GLN A 418 -14.74 2.90 -25.52
N TYR A 419 -15.15 4.06 -24.98
CA TYR A 419 -16.56 4.47 -24.90
C TYR A 419 -16.95 5.54 -25.91
N ASP A 420 -16.11 5.80 -26.92
CA ASP A 420 -16.32 6.82 -27.96
C ASP A 420 -16.57 8.22 -27.38
N ILE A 421 -15.82 8.63 -26.35
CA ILE A 421 -15.95 9.93 -25.70
C ILE A 421 -15.00 10.94 -26.35
N PRO A 422 -15.50 12.01 -26.99
CA PRO A 422 -14.65 13.09 -27.47
C PRO A 422 -13.95 13.79 -26.30
N VAL A 423 -12.64 14.01 -26.45
CA VAL A 423 -11.79 14.65 -25.44
C VAL A 423 -11.30 16.00 -25.95
N SER A 424 -11.44 17.05 -25.14
CA SER A 424 -10.73 18.30 -25.29
C SER A 424 -9.67 18.44 -24.19
N ILE A 425 -8.52 18.99 -24.54
CA ILE A 425 -7.41 19.15 -23.59
C ILE A 425 -7.17 20.64 -23.33
N GLU A 426 -7.19 21.03 -22.05
CA GLU A 426 -6.81 22.35 -21.58
C GLU A 426 -5.48 22.22 -20.82
N ASP A 427 -4.36 22.65 -21.43
CA ASP A 427 -3.03 22.53 -20.83
C ASP A 427 -2.71 23.75 -19.96
N LYS A 428 -2.71 23.57 -18.63
CA LYS A 428 -2.34 24.55 -17.60
C LYS A 428 -1.04 24.20 -16.89
N ARG A 429 -0.26 23.29 -17.48
CA ARG A 429 1.06 22.93 -16.93
C ARG A 429 2.03 24.08 -17.07
N CYS A 430 3.02 24.11 -16.18
CA CYS A 430 4.11 25.08 -16.23
C CYS A 430 5.06 24.71 -17.39
N ASN A 431 5.08 25.53 -18.44
CA ASN A 431 6.03 25.40 -19.54
C ASN A 431 7.47 25.73 -19.11
N GLY A 432 7.62 26.34 -17.93
CA GLY A 432 8.90 26.81 -17.42
C GLY A 432 9.46 28.05 -18.13
N LYS A 433 10.67 28.37 -17.79
CA LYS A 433 11.44 29.44 -18.45
C LYS A 433 12.32 28.84 -19.51
N ALA A 434 12.31 29.37 -20.71
CA ALA A 434 13.30 28.99 -21.72
C ALA A 434 14.72 29.37 -21.20
N ILE A 435 15.66 28.45 -21.39
CA ILE A 435 17.05 28.61 -21.00
C ILE A 435 17.97 28.41 -22.21
N ASP A 436 19.03 29.20 -22.31
CA ASP A 436 20.03 29.01 -23.36
C ASP A 436 21.08 28.01 -22.88
N VAL A 437 20.94 26.79 -23.32
CA VAL A 437 21.78 25.65 -22.95
C VAL A 437 22.04 24.75 -24.17
N ALA A 438 23.25 24.25 -24.31
CA ALA A 438 23.65 23.33 -25.35
C ALA A 438 24.26 22.06 -24.73
N PHE A 439 23.96 20.90 -25.28
CA PHE A 439 24.58 19.63 -24.90
C PHE A 439 25.91 19.49 -25.65
N ASN A 440 27.00 19.27 -24.92
CA ASN A 440 28.37 19.19 -25.46
C ASN A 440 28.91 17.77 -25.56
N GLY A 441 28.06 16.77 -25.55
CA GLY A 441 28.44 15.37 -25.61
C GLY A 441 28.02 14.70 -26.91
N THR A 442 28.41 13.46 -27.07
CA THR A 442 27.87 12.56 -28.10
C THR A 442 27.23 11.39 -27.39
N LEU A 443 25.97 11.09 -27.69
CA LEU A 443 25.31 9.90 -27.18
C LEU A 443 25.92 8.66 -27.82
N ARG A 444 26.06 7.63 -27.06
CA ARG A 444 26.41 6.30 -27.60
C ARG A 444 25.23 5.76 -28.43
N SER A 445 25.51 4.95 -29.43
CA SER A 445 24.47 4.35 -30.30
C SER A 445 23.33 3.65 -29.54
N GLU A 446 23.63 3.11 -28.36
CA GLU A 446 22.64 2.47 -27.47
C GLU A 446 21.81 3.47 -26.63
N GLN A 447 22.32 4.69 -26.43
CA GLN A 447 21.65 5.75 -25.67
C GLN A 447 20.67 6.56 -26.52
N GLU A 448 20.93 6.65 -27.81
CA GLU A 448 20.16 7.47 -28.74
C GLU A 448 18.69 7.04 -28.83
N PRO A 449 18.36 5.74 -28.99
CA PRO A 449 16.97 5.29 -28.98
C PRO A 449 16.25 5.57 -27.65
N ALA A 450 16.97 5.45 -26.52
CA ALA A 450 16.42 5.74 -25.20
C ALA A 450 16.12 7.22 -25.03
N ALA A 451 16.99 8.11 -25.52
CA ALA A 451 16.79 9.54 -25.49
C ALA A 451 15.62 9.97 -26.37
N GLN A 452 15.53 9.44 -27.59
CA GLN A 452 14.43 9.72 -28.51
C GLN A 452 13.07 9.25 -27.98
N ALA A 453 13.01 8.05 -27.37
CA ALA A 453 11.78 7.57 -26.76
C ALA A 453 11.27 8.46 -25.62
N LEU A 454 12.15 9.10 -24.87
CA LEU A 454 11.77 10.08 -23.83
C LEU A 454 11.41 11.44 -24.42
N LEU A 455 12.09 11.89 -25.48
CA LEU A 455 11.79 13.16 -26.14
C LEU A 455 10.47 13.11 -26.90
N ALA A 456 10.02 11.95 -27.37
CA ALA A 456 8.72 11.80 -28.04
C ALA A 456 7.55 12.14 -27.10
N GLU A 457 7.75 12.06 -25.79
CA GLU A 457 6.71 12.18 -24.77
C GLU A 457 7.05 13.27 -23.74
N ASP A 458 6.00 13.85 -23.15
CA ASP A 458 6.18 14.85 -22.08
C ASP A 458 6.59 14.19 -20.75
N MET A 459 6.28 12.91 -20.57
CA MET A 459 6.60 12.17 -19.35
C MET A 459 6.93 10.71 -19.61
N GLY A 460 7.76 10.14 -18.76
CA GLY A 460 8.07 8.72 -18.83
C GLY A 460 9.25 8.31 -17.95
N VAL A 461 9.39 7.01 -17.81
CA VAL A 461 10.48 6.39 -17.05
C VAL A 461 11.46 5.70 -17.99
N LEU A 462 12.75 6.00 -17.82
CA LEU A 462 13.84 5.24 -18.39
C LEU A 462 14.26 4.14 -17.42
N SER A 463 14.06 2.90 -17.81
CA SER A 463 14.58 1.74 -17.10
C SER A 463 15.89 1.30 -17.75
N ALA A 464 17.01 1.66 -17.15
CA ALA A 464 18.34 1.34 -17.70
C ALA A 464 19.30 0.92 -16.60
N THR A 465 20.13 -0.10 -16.91
CA THR A 465 21.11 -0.65 -15.98
C THR A 465 22.09 0.41 -15.46
N THR A 466 22.77 0.10 -14.36
CA THR A 466 23.87 0.92 -13.84
C THR A 466 24.94 1.06 -14.94
N ALA A 467 25.55 2.24 -15.06
CA ALA A 467 26.53 2.58 -16.09
C ALA A 467 26.02 2.71 -17.54
N PHE A 468 24.72 2.60 -17.78
CA PHE A 468 24.13 2.96 -19.08
C PHE A 468 24.35 4.44 -19.45
N GLY A 469 24.59 5.30 -18.44
CA GLY A 469 24.75 6.73 -18.61
C GLY A 469 23.44 7.50 -18.50
N LYS A 470 22.56 7.10 -17.58
CA LYS A 470 21.28 7.78 -17.28
C LYS A 470 21.44 9.30 -17.08
N THR A 471 22.50 9.70 -16.36
CA THR A 471 22.81 11.11 -16.10
C THR A 471 23.15 11.88 -17.38
N VAL A 472 23.84 11.23 -18.33
CA VAL A 472 24.15 11.81 -19.65
C VAL A 472 22.89 12.01 -20.46
N ILE A 473 21.98 11.02 -20.44
CA ILE A 473 20.66 11.16 -21.09
C ILE A 473 19.86 12.31 -20.43
N GLY A 474 19.89 12.42 -19.11
CA GLY A 474 19.26 13.54 -18.41
C GLY A 474 19.84 14.90 -18.84
N ALA A 475 21.16 15.01 -18.98
CA ALA A 475 21.79 16.22 -19.51
C ALA A 475 21.39 16.48 -20.98
N TYR A 476 21.30 15.46 -21.79
CA TYR A 476 20.84 15.56 -23.18
C TYR A 476 19.39 16.08 -23.25
N LEU A 477 18.47 15.51 -22.44
CA LEU A 477 17.09 16.00 -22.36
C LEU A 477 17.00 17.48 -21.97
N ILE A 478 17.86 17.95 -21.07
CA ILE A 478 17.93 19.38 -20.70
C ILE A 478 18.36 20.23 -21.90
N GLY A 479 19.38 19.77 -22.65
CA GLY A 479 19.88 20.45 -23.84
C GLY A 479 18.87 20.53 -24.99
N GLU A 480 18.00 19.50 -25.15
CA GLU A 480 16.97 19.45 -26.18
C GLU A 480 15.68 20.20 -25.78
N ARG A 481 15.21 20.05 -24.55
CA ARG A 481 13.99 20.71 -24.06
C ARG A 481 14.19 22.20 -23.82
N LYS A 482 15.40 22.63 -23.45
CA LYS A 482 15.78 24.04 -23.23
C LYS A 482 14.83 24.79 -22.29
N VAL A 483 14.41 24.14 -21.21
CA VAL A 483 13.55 24.72 -20.17
C VAL A 483 14.21 24.57 -18.80
N ASN A 484 13.91 25.50 -17.90
CA ASN A 484 14.46 25.44 -16.54
C ASN A 484 14.07 24.12 -15.87
N THR A 485 15.06 23.49 -15.21
CA THR A 485 14.96 22.10 -14.78
C THR A 485 15.27 21.93 -13.31
N LEU A 486 14.44 21.14 -12.62
CA LEU A 486 14.66 20.67 -11.26
C LEU A 486 15.05 19.19 -11.28
N ILE A 487 16.23 18.87 -10.75
CA ILE A 487 16.72 17.49 -10.65
C ILE A 487 16.57 17.03 -9.20
N LEU A 488 15.83 15.95 -8.99
CA LEU A 488 15.55 15.39 -7.67
C LEU A 488 16.48 14.23 -7.39
N VAL A 489 17.25 14.32 -6.30
CA VAL A 489 18.20 13.30 -5.88
C VAL A 489 17.99 12.97 -4.39
N GLN A 490 18.54 11.85 -3.92
CA GLN A 490 18.36 11.41 -2.54
C GLN A 490 19.54 11.73 -1.61
N SER A 491 20.72 11.91 -2.14
CA SER A 491 21.94 12.09 -1.34
C SER A 491 22.82 13.21 -1.85
N SER A 492 23.66 13.74 -0.97
CA SER A 492 24.66 14.75 -1.31
C SER A 492 25.70 14.22 -2.32
N ALA A 493 25.98 12.91 -2.30
CA ALA A 493 26.91 12.31 -3.25
C ALA A 493 26.34 12.32 -4.67
N LEU A 494 25.05 11.96 -4.84
CA LEU A 494 24.37 12.06 -6.14
C LEU A 494 24.28 13.51 -6.61
N LEU A 495 24.02 14.44 -5.70
CA LEU A 495 23.98 15.86 -6.03
C LEU A 495 25.31 16.33 -6.63
N GLU A 496 26.44 15.99 -6.02
CA GLU A 496 27.76 16.33 -6.55
C GLU A 496 28.08 15.59 -7.87
N GLN A 497 27.64 14.35 -8.00
CA GLN A 497 27.77 13.58 -9.24
C GLN A 497 26.99 14.24 -10.38
N TRP A 498 25.73 14.60 -10.15
CA TRP A 498 24.91 15.29 -11.14
C TRP A 498 25.52 16.63 -11.53
N ARG A 499 25.97 17.43 -10.55
CA ARG A 499 26.65 18.69 -10.79
C ARG A 499 27.86 18.52 -11.71
N ALA A 500 28.77 17.62 -11.38
CA ALA A 500 29.95 17.34 -12.18
C ALA A 500 29.61 16.86 -13.61
N SER A 501 28.55 16.06 -13.76
CA SER A 501 28.10 15.62 -15.08
C SER A 501 27.48 16.77 -15.89
N LEU A 502 26.66 17.62 -15.27
CA LEU A 502 26.09 18.78 -15.95
C LEU A 502 27.15 19.78 -16.37
N GLU A 503 28.15 20.06 -15.51
CA GLU A 503 29.30 20.92 -15.83
C GLU A 503 30.15 20.35 -16.97
N GLN A 504 30.19 19.01 -17.13
CA GLN A 504 30.93 18.33 -18.20
C GLN A 504 30.16 18.32 -19.52
N PHE A 505 28.85 18.11 -19.50
CA PHE A 505 28.05 17.82 -20.70
C PHE A 505 27.17 18.98 -21.16
N LEU A 506 27.06 20.08 -20.39
CA LEU A 506 26.28 21.26 -20.77
C LEU A 506 27.13 22.52 -20.82
N THR A 507 26.89 23.32 -21.85
CA THR A 507 27.28 24.73 -21.88
C THR A 507 26.04 25.57 -21.64
N ILE A 508 26.04 26.40 -20.60
CA ILE A 508 24.93 27.27 -20.19
C ILE A 508 25.33 28.72 -20.51
N HIS A 509 24.60 29.36 -21.39
CA HIS A 509 24.83 30.76 -21.81
C HIS A 509 24.03 31.78 -21.01
N GLU A 510 23.33 31.31 -19.95
CA GLU A 510 22.49 32.16 -19.10
C GLU A 510 23.32 33.08 -18.19
N VAL A 511 22.77 34.28 -17.95
CA VAL A 511 23.30 35.23 -16.96
C VAL A 511 22.36 35.24 -15.74
N LEU A 512 22.94 34.99 -14.56
CA LEU A 512 22.15 35.04 -13.33
C LEU A 512 21.66 36.48 -13.06
N PRO A 513 20.36 36.67 -12.75
CA PRO A 513 19.84 37.95 -12.36
C PRO A 513 20.53 38.43 -11.06
N GLU A 514 20.87 39.72 -10.98
CA GLU A 514 21.47 40.32 -9.78
C GLU A 514 20.54 40.04 -8.56
N PRO A 515 21.12 39.62 -7.42
CA PRO A 515 20.31 39.40 -6.23
C PRO A 515 19.69 40.72 -5.75
N PRO A 516 18.40 40.73 -5.34
CA PRO A 516 17.77 41.94 -4.85
C PRO A 516 18.54 42.51 -3.66
N LYS A 517 18.75 43.83 -3.63
CA LYS A 517 19.45 44.57 -2.56
C LYS A 517 18.64 44.55 -1.26
N LYS A 518 18.53 43.40 -0.60
CA LYS A 518 17.97 43.28 0.78
C LYS A 518 19.13 43.29 1.79
N ARG A 519 18.97 44.06 2.89
CA ARG A 519 19.89 44.01 4.06
C ARG A 519 19.98 42.59 4.59
N GLY A 520 21.11 41.92 4.45
CA GLY A 520 21.38 40.58 4.93
C GLY A 520 22.48 39.86 4.14
N ARG A 521 22.92 38.69 4.59
CA ARG A 521 23.96 37.88 3.93
C ARG A 521 23.48 37.50 2.54
N LYS A 522 24.16 37.96 1.48
CA LYS A 522 23.82 37.62 0.08
C LYS A 522 23.81 36.12 -0.12
N LYS A 523 22.67 35.54 -0.46
CA LYS A 523 22.62 34.14 -0.88
C LYS A 523 23.35 34.01 -2.24
N LYS A 524 24.38 33.19 -2.30
CA LYS A 524 25.10 32.89 -3.54
C LYS A 524 24.15 32.10 -4.46
N ARG A 525 23.91 32.60 -5.67
CA ARG A 525 23.19 31.90 -6.74
C ARG A 525 24.17 31.28 -7.71
N CYS A 526 23.82 30.13 -8.29
CA CYS A 526 24.65 29.43 -9.28
C CYS A 526 23.79 29.06 -10.49
N LEU A 527 24.39 28.99 -11.68
CA LEU A 527 23.72 28.48 -12.90
C LEU A 527 23.24 27.04 -12.71
N ILE A 528 24.10 26.20 -12.13
CA ILE A 528 23.74 24.89 -11.61
C ILE A 528 23.62 25.05 -10.09
N GLY A 529 22.41 25.31 -9.63
CA GLY A 529 22.09 25.55 -8.22
C GLY A 529 21.92 24.27 -7.41
N GLN A 530 21.73 24.45 -6.11
CA GLN A 530 21.65 23.35 -5.16
C GLN A 530 20.66 23.68 -4.03
N VAL A 531 19.83 22.70 -3.67
CA VAL A 531 19.00 22.70 -2.47
C VAL A 531 19.30 21.46 -1.64
N GLY A 532 19.86 21.65 -0.45
CA GLY A 532 20.21 20.54 0.45
C GLY A 532 21.67 20.56 0.88
N ALA A 533 22.04 19.63 1.75
CA ALA A 533 23.36 19.58 2.41
C ALA A 533 23.74 20.92 3.09
N GLY A 534 22.78 21.62 3.69
CA GLY A 534 22.99 22.91 4.37
C GLY A 534 23.16 24.11 3.43
N LYS A 535 22.94 23.96 2.14
CA LYS A 535 23.08 25.01 1.12
C LYS A 535 21.78 25.20 0.35
N ASP A 536 21.52 26.47 -0.03
CA ASP A 536 20.50 26.87 -0.98
C ASP A 536 21.11 27.91 -1.92
N THR A 537 21.52 27.46 -3.13
CA THR A 537 22.18 28.29 -4.15
C THR A 537 21.40 28.35 -5.45
N ARG A 538 20.08 28.16 -5.38
CA ARG A 538 19.20 28.12 -6.54
C ARG A 538 19.37 29.33 -7.46
N GLY A 539 19.50 29.05 -8.74
CA GLY A 539 19.47 30.02 -9.81
C GLY A 539 18.13 30.09 -10.53
N GLY A 540 17.32 29.05 -10.44
CA GLY A 540 16.06 28.90 -11.20
C GLY A 540 16.31 28.56 -12.67
N ILE A 541 17.50 28.07 -13.01
CA ILE A 541 17.92 27.62 -14.35
C ILE A 541 18.00 26.11 -14.36
N ILE A 542 19.03 25.54 -13.75
CA ILE A 542 19.15 24.11 -13.51
C ILE A 542 19.49 23.95 -12.03
N ASP A 543 18.57 23.39 -11.26
CA ASP A 543 18.76 23.22 -9.83
C ASP A 543 18.67 21.76 -9.42
N ILE A 544 19.60 21.33 -8.57
CA ILE A 544 19.64 19.95 -8.06
C ILE A 544 19.18 19.97 -6.60
N ALA A 545 18.15 19.25 -6.26
CA ALA A 545 17.57 19.24 -4.93
C ALA A 545 17.64 17.85 -4.27
N ILE A 546 18.08 17.82 -3.01
CA ILE A 546 17.90 16.66 -2.17
C ILE A 546 16.42 16.63 -1.72
N MET A 547 15.70 15.55 -2.03
CA MET A 547 14.25 15.45 -1.85
C MET A 547 13.79 15.88 -0.45
N GLN A 548 14.47 15.41 0.61
CA GLN A 548 14.13 15.75 2.00
C GLN A 548 14.27 17.25 2.33
N SER A 549 15.03 17.97 1.52
CA SER A 549 15.24 19.42 1.71
C SER A 549 14.16 20.28 1.07
N LEU A 550 13.19 19.66 0.38
CA LEU A 550 12.08 20.35 -0.28
C LEU A 550 10.90 20.62 0.63
N PHE A 551 10.96 20.17 1.88
CA PHE A 551 9.88 20.34 2.86
C PHE A 551 10.20 21.45 3.85
N GLU A 552 9.14 22.14 4.31
CA GLU A 552 9.20 23.17 5.36
C GLU A 552 8.02 23.01 6.33
N GLY A 553 8.15 23.64 7.51
CA GLY A 553 7.16 23.58 8.58
C GLY A 553 7.05 22.22 9.29
N GLU A 554 6.25 22.19 10.35
CA GLU A 554 5.96 20.96 11.13
C GLU A 554 5.10 19.97 10.32
N GLU A 555 4.22 20.46 9.48
CA GLU A 555 3.34 19.67 8.59
C GLU A 555 4.04 19.15 7.34
N LYS A 556 5.31 19.47 7.16
CA LYS A 556 6.11 19.09 5.98
C LYS A 556 5.44 19.47 4.67
N GLU A 557 5.12 20.74 4.51
CA GLU A 557 4.66 21.28 3.25
C GLU A 557 5.77 21.33 2.22
N VAL A 558 5.43 21.20 0.94
CA VAL A 558 6.41 21.30 -0.15
C VAL A 558 6.67 22.76 -0.44
N LYS A 559 7.94 23.14 -0.55
CA LYS A 559 8.35 24.52 -0.86
C LYS A 559 7.80 24.96 -2.21
N SER A 560 7.16 26.12 -2.25
CA SER A 560 6.44 26.68 -3.41
C SER A 560 7.26 26.78 -4.70
N PHE A 561 8.58 27.01 -4.61
CA PHE A 561 9.42 27.14 -5.80
C PHE A 561 9.45 25.88 -6.70
N VAL A 562 9.00 24.72 -6.21
CA VAL A 562 8.91 23.49 -7.01
C VAL A 562 7.94 23.66 -8.19
N GLU A 563 7.01 24.59 -8.09
CA GLU A 563 6.03 24.90 -9.14
C GLU A 563 6.61 25.72 -10.32
N ASP A 564 7.80 26.34 -10.14
CA ASP A 564 8.37 27.33 -11.10
C ASP A 564 9.13 26.68 -12.28
N TYR A 565 9.32 25.36 -12.27
CA TYR A 565 10.11 24.66 -13.28
C TYR A 565 9.24 24.11 -14.40
N GLY A 566 9.80 24.06 -15.63
CA GLY A 566 9.16 23.43 -16.78
C GLY A 566 9.45 21.94 -16.88
N MET A 567 10.57 21.48 -16.28
CA MET A 567 10.97 20.08 -16.30
C MET A 567 11.42 19.60 -14.93
N VAL A 568 11.06 18.37 -14.58
CA VAL A 568 11.60 17.64 -13.43
C VAL A 568 12.24 16.34 -13.89
N ILE A 569 13.44 16.07 -13.39
CA ILE A 569 14.14 14.78 -13.58
C ILE A 569 14.33 14.14 -12.21
N VAL A 570 13.84 12.91 -12.05
CA VAL A 570 13.95 12.16 -10.79
C VAL A 570 14.95 11.04 -10.96
N ASP A 571 16.11 11.18 -10.31
CA ASP A 571 17.14 10.14 -10.36
C ASP A 571 16.89 9.05 -9.32
N GLU A 572 17.12 7.79 -9.74
CA GLU A 572 16.88 6.59 -8.95
C GLU A 572 15.48 6.59 -8.29
N CYS A 573 14.47 6.86 -9.10
CA CYS A 573 13.08 7.05 -8.64
C CYS A 573 12.52 5.84 -7.86
N HIS A 574 13.12 4.66 -7.97
CA HIS A 574 12.73 3.47 -7.20
C HIS A 574 13.12 3.51 -5.71
N HIS A 575 14.06 4.36 -5.31
CA HIS A 575 14.51 4.45 -3.91
C HIS A 575 13.71 5.45 -3.07
N VAL A 576 12.90 6.27 -3.67
CA VAL A 576 12.16 7.32 -2.96
C VAL A 576 11.08 6.68 -2.09
N ALA A 577 10.98 7.10 -0.83
CA ALA A 577 9.85 6.75 0.02
C ALA A 577 8.56 7.23 -0.66
N ALA A 578 7.66 6.32 -0.94
CA ALA A 578 6.50 6.55 -1.82
C ALA A 578 5.75 7.86 -1.52
N PHE A 579 5.43 8.11 -0.26
CA PHE A 579 4.67 9.31 0.16
C PHE A 579 5.42 10.64 -0.02
N THR A 580 6.74 10.68 0.25
CA THR A 580 7.53 11.90 0.09
C THR A 580 7.68 12.26 -1.39
N PHE A 581 7.88 11.25 -2.24
CA PHE A 581 7.96 11.40 -3.68
C PHE A 581 6.66 11.92 -4.28
N GLU A 582 5.55 11.30 -3.89
CA GLU A 582 4.22 11.68 -4.34
C GLU A 582 3.89 13.14 -3.98
N LYS A 583 4.12 13.57 -2.73
CA LYS A 583 3.89 14.95 -2.29
C LYS A 583 4.62 15.98 -3.16
N VAL A 584 5.92 15.76 -3.44
CA VAL A 584 6.72 16.70 -4.24
C VAL A 584 6.22 16.77 -5.68
N LEU A 585 5.92 15.63 -6.30
CA LEU A 585 5.45 15.62 -7.69
C LEU A 585 4.00 16.08 -7.83
N LYS A 586 3.14 15.83 -6.85
CA LYS A 586 1.79 16.41 -6.80
C LYS A 586 1.81 17.94 -6.64
N ALA A 587 2.82 18.53 -5.98
CA ALA A 587 2.99 19.98 -5.90
C ALA A 587 3.56 20.58 -7.19
N SER A 588 4.22 19.78 -8.02
CA SER A 588 4.91 20.26 -9.24
C SER A 588 3.95 20.32 -10.43
N LYS A 589 3.85 21.47 -11.09
CA LYS A 589 3.02 21.69 -12.29
C LYS A 589 3.80 21.53 -13.60
N VAL A 590 4.97 20.91 -13.57
CA VAL A 590 5.88 20.81 -14.73
C VAL A 590 5.20 20.15 -15.93
N LYS A 591 5.56 20.62 -17.12
CA LYS A 591 5.16 19.98 -18.38
C LYS A 591 5.92 18.67 -18.58
N TYR A 592 7.23 18.67 -18.32
CA TYR A 592 8.10 17.52 -18.58
C TYR A 592 8.50 16.82 -17.27
N ALA A 593 8.20 15.53 -17.17
CA ALA A 593 8.50 14.73 -15.97
C ALA A 593 9.18 13.41 -16.32
N TYR A 594 10.47 13.25 -16.03
CA TYR A 594 11.23 12.06 -16.36
C TYR A 594 11.79 11.35 -15.13
N GLY A 595 11.51 10.05 -15.04
CA GLY A 595 12.08 9.16 -14.03
C GLY A 595 13.25 8.35 -14.61
N LEU A 596 14.39 8.34 -13.91
CA LEU A 596 15.54 7.54 -14.28
C LEU A 596 15.77 6.46 -13.22
N SER A 597 15.86 5.18 -13.61
CA SER A 597 16.06 4.10 -12.66
C SER A 597 16.74 2.89 -13.30
N ALA A 598 17.51 2.15 -12.52
CA ALA A 598 18.02 0.84 -12.94
C ALA A 598 16.97 -0.26 -12.73
N THR A 599 16.10 -0.11 -11.74
CA THR A 599 15.07 -1.09 -11.37
C THR A 599 13.80 -0.35 -10.96
N PRO A 600 12.96 0.09 -11.92
CA PRO A 600 11.76 0.86 -11.60
C PRO A 600 10.74 0.06 -10.79
N VAL A 601 10.77 -1.26 -10.91
CA VAL A 601 9.92 -2.14 -10.11
C VAL A 601 10.48 -2.24 -8.69
N ARG A 602 9.74 -1.73 -7.71
CA ARG A 602 10.12 -1.73 -6.29
C ARG A 602 9.84 -3.09 -5.65
N LYS A 603 10.71 -3.51 -4.73
CA LYS A 603 10.54 -4.76 -3.97
C LYS A 603 9.39 -4.73 -2.97
N ASP A 604 9.08 -3.55 -2.46
CA ASP A 604 7.95 -3.32 -1.56
C ASP A 604 6.62 -3.22 -2.31
N GLY A 605 6.63 -3.29 -3.65
CA GLY A 605 5.45 -3.25 -4.50
C GLY A 605 4.83 -1.87 -4.72
N HIS A 606 5.41 -0.80 -4.14
CA HIS A 606 4.89 0.58 -4.30
C HIS A 606 5.31 1.25 -5.62
N HIS A 607 5.84 0.50 -6.58
CA HIS A 607 6.22 1.02 -7.89
C HIS A 607 5.08 1.66 -8.72
N PRO A 608 3.78 1.32 -8.55
CA PRO A 608 2.73 2.02 -9.28
C PRO A 608 2.74 3.53 -9.05
N ILE A 609 3.10 4.00 -7.85
CA ILE A 609 3.21 5.44 -7.54
C ILE A 609 4.22 6.13 -8.47
N ILE A 610 5.32 5.45 -8.81
CA ILE A 610 6.34 6.00 -9.71
C ILE A 610 5.73 6.24 -11.09
N PHE A 611 5.01 5.25 -11.61
CA PHE A 611 4.39 5.33 -12.92
C PHE A 611 3.23 6.33 -12.95
N MET A 612 2.46 6.41 -11.87
CA MET A 612 1.41 7.40 -11.72
C MET A 612 1.96 8.84 -11.70
N GLN A 613 3.18 9.06 -11.20
CA GLN A 613 3.77 10.41 -11.11
C GLN A 613 4.70 10.78 -12.26
N CYS A 614 5.45 9.83 -12.81
CA CYS A 614 6.42 10.08 -13.89
C CYS A 614 5.98 9.54 -15.26
N GLY A 615 4.84 8.86 -15.35
CA GLY A 615 4.42 8.16 -16.56
C GLY A 615 4.97 6.74 -16.68
N PRO A 616 4.56 5.99 -17.71
CA PRO A 616 4.97 4.62 -17.94
C PRO A 616 6.44 4.51 -18.34
N ILE A 617 6.96 3.27 -18.38
CA ILE A 617 8.30 3.00 -18.91
C ILE A 617 8.28 3.23 -20.42
N ARG A 618 8.93 4.29 -20.90
CA ARG A 618 9.04 4.60 -22.34
C ARG A 618 10.19 3.85 -23.01
N TYR A 619 11.23 3.52 -22.23
CA TYR A 619 12.35 2.72 -22.75
C TYR A 619 12.89 1.79 -21.67
N LEU A 620 13.04 0.51 -22.03
CA LEU A 620 13.58 -0.53 -21.17
C LEU A 620 14.87 -1.08 -21.77
N VAL A 621 15.97 -0.93 -21.05
CA VAL A 621 17.25 -1.53 -21.43
C VAL A 621 17.36 -2.91 -20.81
N ASP A 622 17.39 -3.94 -21.65
CA ASP A 622 17.56 -5.32 -21.18
C ASP A 622 18.97 -5.54 -20.62
N ALA A 623 19.02 -5.96 -19.36
CA ALA A 623 20.27 -6.21 -18.66
C ALA A 623 21.10 -7.35 -19.30
N LYS A 624 20.42 -8.33 -19.94
CA LYS A 624 21.07 -9.47 -20.58
C LYS A 624 21.77 -9.04 -21.87
N SER A 625 21.08 -8.32 -22.74
CA SER A 625 21.64 -7.81 -23.99
C SER A 625 22.80 -6.82 -23.74
N GLN A 626 22.77 -6.09 -22.62
CA GLN A 626 23.89 -5.24 -22.19
C GLN A 626 25.06 -6.04 -21.61
N ALA A 627 24.81 -7.14 -20.90
CA ALA A 627 25.87 -7.99 -20.39
C ALA A 627 26.66 -8.64 -21.54
N ASP A 628 25.96 -9.07 -22.60
CA ASP A 628 26.57 -9.70 -23.76
C ASP A 628 27.48 -8.75 -24.59
N LYS A 629 27.21 -7.43 -24.50
CA LYS A 629 28.02 -6.39 -25.16
C LYS A 629 29.29 -6.00 -24.39
N ARG A 630 29.46 -6.49 -23.15
CA ARG A 630 30.60 -6.12 -22.31
C ARG A 630 31.86 -6.90 -22.74
N THR A 631 33.01 -6.24 -22.66
CA THR A 631 34.30 -6.80 -22.99
C THR A 631 34.87 -7.79 -21.96
N PHE A 632 34.07 -8.15 -20.92
CA PHE A 632 34.51 -9.03 -19.85
C PHE A 632 33.40 -10.01 -19.45
N SER A 633 33.82 -11.23 -19.05
CA SER A 633 32.94 -12.31 -18.66
C SER A 633 32.60 -12.23 -17.17
N HIS A 634 31.36 -12.63 -16.84
CA HIS A 634 30.90 -12.74 -15.47
C HIS A 634 30.85 -14.19 -15.03
N PHE A 635 31.37 -14.50 -13.85
CA PHE A 635 31.33 -15.82 -13.25
C PHE A 635 30.69 -15.75 -11.87
N ILE A 636 29.82 -16.71 -11.58
CA ILE A 636 29.24 -16.91 -10.24
C ILE A 636 29.84 -18.18 -9.68
N ILE A 637 30.61 -18.07 -8.59
CA ILE A 637 31.25 -19.19 -7.93
C ILE A 637 30.59 -19.44 -6.59
N PRO A 638 29.68 -20.44 -6.45
CA PRO A 638 29.01 -20.72 -5.21
C PRO A 638 29.99 -21.39 -4.21
N ARG A 639 29.91 -20.93 -2.93
CA ARG A 639 30.64 -21.54 -1.82
C ARG A 639 29.64 -22.10 -0.81
N PHE A 640 29.62 -23.40 -0.64
CA PHE A 640 28.74 -24.08 0.30
C PHE A 640 29.34 -24.06 1.71
N THR A 641 28.56 -23.62 2.68
CA THR A 641 28.97 -23.60 4.08
C THR A 641 27.96 -24.34 4.96
N ARG A 642 28.46 -25.09 5.95
CA ARG A 642 27.63 -25.80 6.93
C ARG A 642 27.43 -24.91 8.15
N THR A 643 26.31 -24.21 8.23
CA THR A 643 25.92 -23.45 9.44
C THR A 643 24.67 -24.09 10.02
N ARG A 644 24.73 -24.53 11.27
CA ARG A 644 23.56 -25.05 11.99
C ARG A 644 23.01 -23.95 12.89
N ALA A 645 21.69 -23.77 12.87
CA ALA A 645 20.98 -22.96 13.84
C ALA A 645 19.92 -23.85 14.53
N PRO A 646 19.52 -23.57 15.75
CA PRO A 646 18.45 -24.29 16.43
C PRO A 646 17.15 -24.25 15.62
N ALA A 647 16.36 -25.33 15.68
CA ALA A 647 15.04 -25.37 15.05
C ALA A 647 14.14 -24.27 15.67
N GLY A 648 13.45 -23.50 14.82
CA GLY A 648 12.61 -22.39 15.26
C GLY A 648 13.33 -21.05 15.46
N SER A 649 14.63 -20.97 15.18
CA SER A 649 15.39 -19.71 15.26
C SER A 649 14.81 -18.63 14.36
N GLY A 650 14.66 -17.41 14.88
CA GLY A 650 14.32 -16.22 14.13
C GLY A 650 15.44 -15.79 13.17
N ILE A 651 15.12 -14.97 12.17
CA ILE A 651 16.08 -14.53 11.14
C ILE A 651 17.32 -13.84 11.74
N GLN A 652 17.16 -13.11 12.85
CA GLN A 652 18.27 -12.44 13.53
C GLN A 652 19.25 -13.43 14.20
N GLU A 653 18.72 -14.52 14.73
CA GLU A 653 19.52 -15.60 15.32
C GLU A 653 20.27 -16.38 14.25
N LEU A 654 19.63 -16.62 13.10
CA LEU A 654 20.26 -17.19 11.91
C LEU A 654 21.44 -16.34 11.44
N TYR A 655 21.27 -15.02 11.32
CA TYR A 655 22.36 -14.11 10.98
C TYR A 655 23.47 -14.11 12.02
N ALA A 656 23.12 -14.17 13.30
CA ALA A 656 24.13 -14.25 14.38
C ALA A 656 24.93 -15.55 14.30
N ALA A 657 24.28 -16.69 14.01
CA ALA A 657 24.95 -17.98 13.82
C ALA A 657 25.92 -17.95 12.63
N ILE A 658 25.53 -17.31 11.52
CA ILE A 658 26.38 -17.17 10.33
C ILE A 658 27.61 -16.29 10.62
N VAL A 659 27.44 -15.18 11.32
CA VAL A 659 28.55 -14.29 11.72
C VAL A 659 29.55 -15.00 12.63
N LYS A 660 29.06 -15.87 13.52
CA LYS A 660 29.87 -16.63 14.46
C LYS A 660 30.53 -17.88 13.86
N ASN A 661 30.16 -18.27 12.62
CA ASN A 661 30.71 -19.49 12.01
C ASN A 661 32.18 -19.26 11.60
N GLU A 662 33.09 -19.80 12.41
CA GLU A 662 34.54 -19.64 12.22
C GLU A 662 35.07 -20.27 10.93
N ASN A 663 34.57 -21.46 10.56
CA ASN A 663 34.99 -22.14 9.32
C ASN A 663 34.61 -21.32 8.10
N ARG A 664 33.39 -20.77 8.09
CA ARG A 664 32.94 -19.86 7.03
C ARG A 664 33.80 -18.60 6.94
N ASN A 665 34.08 -18.00 8.10
CA ASN A 665 34.88 -16.78 8.15
C ASN A 665 36.34 -17.03 7.74
N ALA A 666 36.89 -18.19 8.05
CA ALA A 666 38.22 -18.61 7.57
C ALA A 666 38.23 -18.75 6.07
N SER A 667 37.27 -19.45 5.46
CA SER A 667 37.15 -19.62 4.01
C SER A 667 37.00 -18.27 3.29
N LEU A 668 36.22 -17.34 3.83
CA LEU A 668 36.10 -15.99 3.28
C LEU A 668 37.45 -15.25 3.24
N VAL A 669 38.20 -15.36 4.31
CA VAL A 669 39.51 -14.73 4.44
C VAL A 669 40.50 -15.39 3.46
N GLU A 670 40.51 -16.72 3.35
CA GLU A 670 41.41 -17.47 2.43
C GLU A 670 41.09 -17.14 0.98
N ASP A 671 39.84 -17.22 0.56
CA ASP A 671 39.44 -16.88 -0.79
C ASP A 671 39.81 -15.42 -1.15
N THR A 672 39.63 -14.50 -0.18
CA THR A 672 39.99 -13.08 -0.40
C THR A 672 41.50 -12.91 -0.56
N VAL A 673 42.29 -13.59 0.27
CA VAL A 673 43.77 -13.56 0.19
C VAL A 673 44.23 -14.12 -1.15
N GLN A 674 43.64 -15.23 -1.59
CA GLN A 674 43.97 -15.88 -2.85
C GLN A 674 43.67 -14.92 -4.04
N LEU A 675 42.49 -14.30 -4.07
CA LEU A 675 42.14 -13.36 -5.13
C LEU A 675 43.08 -12.16 -5.18
N VAL A 676 43.50 -11.63 -4.01
CA VAL A 676 44.49 -10.54 -3.96
C VAL A 676 45.85 -10.98 -4.49
N ARG A 677 46.29 -12.21 -4.19
CA ARG A 677 47.53 -12.78 -4.75
C ARG A 677 47.49 -12.93 -6.27
N GLU A 678 46.32 -13.27 -6.80
CA GLU A 678 46.02 -13.32 -8.25
C GLU A 678 45.98 -11.93 -8.91
N GLY A 679 46.21 -10.85 -8.18
CA GLY A 679 46.18 -9.48 -8.68
C GLY A 679 44.81 -8.86 -8.77
N ARG A 680 43.78 -9.46 -8.17
CA ARG A 680 42.39 -8.98 -8.17
C ARG A 680 42.16 -8.03 -7.00
N SER A 681 41.07 -7.23 -7.09
CA SER A 681 40.63 -6.29 -6.03
C SER A 681 39.26 -6.72 -5.51
N PRO A 682 39.20 -7.66 -4.53
CA PRO A 682 37.96 -8.17 -4.04
C PRO A 682 37.24 -7.17 -3.13
N ILE A 683 35.90 -7.15 -3.21
CA ILE A 683 35.00 -6.43 -2.31
C ILE A 683 34.23 -7.46 -1.49
N LEU A 684 34.24 -7.31 -0.13
CA LEU A 684 33.43 -8.11 0.75
C LEU A 684 32.28 -7.27 1.30
N LEU A 685 31.05 -7.79 1.17
CA LEU A 685 29.84 -7.13 1.63
C LEU A 685 29.24 -7.87 2.80
N THR A 686 28.90 -7.15 3.88
CA THR A 686 28.19 -7.70 5.04
C THR A 686 27.26 -6.66 5.66
N GLU A 687 26.11 -7.09 6.17
CA GLU A 687 25.13 -6.21 6.85
C GLU A 687 25.54 -5.88 8.31
N ARG A 688 26.46 -6.64 8.91
CA ARG A 688 26.80 -6.50 10.32
C ARG A 688 28.14 -5.77 10.52
N LYS A 689 28.10 -4.65 11.26
CA LYS A 689 29.30 -3.84 11.57
C LYS A 689 30.39 -4.68 12.26
N GLU A 690 29.98 -5.48 13.23
CA GLU A 690 30.89 -6.34 13.98
C GLU A 690 31.54 -7.39 13.08
N HIS A 691 30.79 -7.99 12.18
CA HIS A 691 31.32 -8.94 11.21
C HIS A 691 32.33 -8.28 10.26
N ALA A 692 32.00 -7.08 9.75
CA ALA A 692 32.91 -6.30 8.91
C ALA A 692 34.24 -6.01 9.63
N ALA A 693 34.17 -5.60 10.90
CA ALA A 693 35.35 -5.30 11.72
C ALA A 693 36.20 -6.57 11.98
N GLN A 694 35.56 -7.69 12.34
CA GLN A 694 36.25 -8.96 12.57
C GLN A 694 37.00 -9.46 11.32
N LEU A 695 36.33 -9.45 10.19
CA LEU A 695 36.93 -9.90 8.92
C LEU A 695 38.05 -8.95 8.49
N ALA A 696 37.85 -7.63 8.62
CA ALA A 696 38.89 -6.65 8.31
C ALA A 696 40.15 -6.87 9.16
N THR A 697 40.01 -7.11 10.45
CA THR A 697 41.13 -7.40 11.36
C THR A 697 41.90 -8.66 10.94
N ARG A 698 41.17 -9.71 10.51
CA ARG A 698 41.81 -10.97 10.05
C ARG A 698 42.56 -10.77 8.73
N LEU A 699 42.00 -9.98 7.81
CA LEU A 699 42.62 -9.68 6.54
C LEU A 699 43.82 -8.74 6.66
N GLN A 700 43.79 -7.75 7.54
CA GLN A 700 44.93 -6.85 7.81
C GLN A 700 46.16 -7.55 8.28
N ARG A 701 46.04 -8.74 8.87
CA ARG A 701 47.18 -9.62 9.27
C ARG A 701 47.81 -10.32 8.08
N LYS A 702 47.11 -10.47 6.96
CA LYS A 702 47.53 -11.28 5.77
C LYS A 702 47.71 -10.43 4.51
N ILE A 703 47.13 -9.25 4.43
CA ILE A 703 47.12 -8.39 3.25
C ILE A 703 47.41 -6.95 3.69
N GLN A 704 48.32 -6.29 2.99
CA GLN A 704 48.52 -4.83 3.06
C GLN A 704 47.28 -4.11 2.52
N ASN A 705 46.88 -3.01 2.76
CA ASN A 705 45.82 -2.21 2.11
C ASN A 705 44.41 -2.82 2.20
N VAL A 706 43.92 -3.03 3.42
CA VAL A 706 42.54 -3.38 3.70
C VAL A 706 41.80 -2.12 4.15
N PHE A 707 40.72 -1.75 3.44
CA PHE A 707 39.90 -0.58 3.76
C PHE A 707 38.54 -1.04 4.30
N LEU A 708 38.19 -0.57 5.50
CA LEU A 708 36.90 -0.81 6.14
C LEU A 708 36.00 0.42 5.99
N LEU A 709 34.85 0.25 5.31
CA LEU A 709 33.84 1.30 5.14
C LEU A 709 32.58 0.94 5.94
N VAL A 710 32.17 1.77 6.91
CA VAL A 710 31.02 1.58 7.79
C VAL A 710 30.25 2.90 7.94
N GLU A 711 28.95 2.87 7.81
CA GLU A 711 28.06 4.04 7.78
C GLU A 711 28.15 4.98 9.01
N ALA A 712 28.51 4.47 10.19
CA ALA A 712 28.53 5.25 11.43
C ALA A 712 29.89 5.86 11.78
N ILE A 713 30.87 5.79 10.90
CA ILE A 713 32.15 6.51 11.11
C ILE A 713 31.96 7.89 10.54
N SER A 714 32.07 8.94 11.41
CA SER A 714 31.86 10.33 11.02
C SER A 714 32.51 10.64 9.66
N GLN A 715 31.86 11.45 8.84
CA GLN A 715 32.36 11.89 7.52
C GLN A 715 33.85 12.30 7.53
N ARG A 716 34.38 12.78 8.66
CA ARG A 716 35.79 13.10 8.85
C ARG A 716 36.72 11.88 8.79
N LYS A 717 36.32 10.71 9.29
CA LYS A 717 37.14 9.50 9.21
C LYS A 717 37.07 8.84 7.82
N ASN A 718 35.89 8.85 7.20
CA ASN A 718 35.75 8.37 5.81
C ASN A 718 36.49 9.27 4.81
N GLY A 719 36.45 10.60 5.01
CA GLY A 719 37.19 11.57 4.19
C GLY A 719 38.70 11.43 4.27
N ARG A 720 39.26 10.93 5.38
CA ARG A 720 40.72 10.66 5.49
C ARG A 720 41.14 9.36 4.79
N ASN A 721 40.29 8.39 4.69
CA ASN A 721 40.58 7.14 3.96
C ASN A 721 40.40 7.31 2.44
N TRP A 722 39.55 8.23 2.00
CA TRP A 722 39.28 8.52 0.61
C TRP A 722 40.47 9.07 -0.19
N PRO A 723 41.29 10.05 0.32
CA PRO A 723 42.50 10.48 -0.36
C PRO A 723 43.55 9.38 -0.52
N ARG A 724 43.70 8.47 0.45
CA ARG A 724 44.60 7.32 0.33
C ARG A 724 44.21 6.38 -0.80
N CYS A 725 42.92 6.14 -1.02
CA CYS A 725 42.47 5.34 -2.15
C CYS A 725 42.79 5.97 -3.50
N ARG A 726 42.70 7.30 -3.61
CA ARG A 726 43.04 8.03 -4.86
C ARG A 726 44.57 8.08 -5.16
N GLN A 727 45.40 8.04 -4.13
CA GLN A 727 46.87 8.11 -4.27
C GLN A 727 47.53 6.77 -4.69
N TYR A 728 46.78 5.65 -4.58
CA TYR A 728 47.32 4.36 -5.02
C TYR A 728 47.22 4.22 -6.52
N GLN A 729 48.38 4.23 -7.19
CA GLN A 729 48.50 3.89 -8.61
C GLN A 729 48.04 2.42 -8.86
N PRO A 730 47.60 2.08 -10.07
CA PRO A 730 46.93 0.82 -10.38
C PRO A 730 47.73 -0.47 -10.15
N VAL A 731 48.92 -0.40 -9.68
CA VAL A 731 49.85 -1.54 -9.49
C VAL A 731 49.76 -2.18 -8.10
N LYS A 732 49.06 -1.59 -7.11
CA LYS A 732 48.96 -2.13 -5.77
C LYS A 732 47.60 -2.77 -5.49
N ARG A 733 47.63 -3.99 -4.99
CA ARG A 733 46.49 -4.88 -4.68
C ARG A 733 45.63 -4.32 -3.54
N LEU A 734 44.35 -4.06 -3.77
CA LEU A 734 43.41 -3.44 -2.82
C LEU A 734 42.28 -4.40 -2.48
N SER A 735 41.92 -4.53 -1.18
CA SER A 735 40.74 -5.23 -0.69
C SER A 735 39.82 -4.25 0.02
N TRP A 736 38.52 -4.23 -0.31
CA TRP A 736 37.54 -3.29 0.18
C TRP A 736 36.45 -3.99 0.99
N TRP A 737 35.98 -3.31 2.03
CA TRP A 737 34.89 -3.75 2.89
C TRP A 737 33.76 -2.75 2.90
N LEU A 738 32.59 -3.21 2.58
CA LEU A 738 31.38 -2.40 2.57
C LEU A 738 30.29 -3.03 3.41
N ARG A 739 29.57 -2.20 4.12
CA ARG A 739 28.28 -2.55 4.68
C ARG A 739 27.18 -2.24 3.66
N GLU A 740 26.18 -3.08 3.58
CA GLU A 740 25.05 -2.97 2.62
C GLU A 740 24.22 -1.68 2.74
N SER A 741 24.27 -1.02 3.91
CA SER A 741 23.59 0.26 4.16
C SER A 741 24.36 1.49 3.67
N THR A 742 25.66 1.34 3.36
CA THR A 742 26.42 2.37 2.64
C THR A 742 25.97 2.30 1.18
N SER A 743 25.26 3.30 0.70
CA SER A 743 24.64 3.26 -0.62
C SER A 743 25.72 3.01 -1.70
N GLU A 744 25.42 2.23 -2.72
CA GLU A 744 26.23 2.01 -3.94
C GLU A 744 26.78 3.30 -4.54
N ARG A 745 26.23 4.43 -4.13
CA ARG A 745 26.41 5.76 -4.65
C ARG A 745 27.71 6.43 -4.21
N ASP A 746 28.22 6.06 -3.03
CA ASP A 746 29.44 6.67 -2.48
C ASP A 746 30.73 6.07 -3.07
N LEU A 747 30.61 5.08 -3.95
CA LEU A 747 31.71 4.28 -4.48
C LEU A 747 31.99 4.44 -5.98
N MET A 748 31.30 5.35 -6.66
CA MET A 748 31.66 5.67 -8.05
C MET A 748 33.01 6.36 -8.11
N LEU A 749 34.07 5.57 -8.14
CA LEU A 749 35.42 6.03 -8.51
C LEU A 749 35.49 6.07 -10.04
N ARG A 750 35.78 7.25 -10.61
CA ARG A 750 35.78 7.54 -12.04
C ARG A 750 36.65 6.60 -12.90
N ASP A 751 37.60 5.88 -12.30
CA ASP A 751 38.59 5.04 -12.99
C ASP A 751 38.34 3.53 -12.84
N TRP A 752 37.16 3.14 -12.28
CA TRP A 752 36.84 1.74 -12.09
C TRP A 752 35.64 1.37 -12.95
N THR A 753 35.86 0.60 -13.97
CA THR A 753 34.78 0.01 -14.80
C THR A 753 33.86 -0.77 -13.89
N PRO A 754 32.55 -0.49 -13.89
CA PRO A 754 31.64 -0.98 -12.86
C PRO A 754 31.31 -2.45 -13.09
N CYS A 755 31.71 -3.29 -12.19
CA CYS A 755 31.15 -4.62 -11.99
C CYS A 755 30.45 -4.66 -10.65
N PHE A 756 29.35 -3.90 -10.51
CA PHE A 756 28.51 -3.98 -9.33
C PHE A 756 27.24 -4.79 -9.63
N TRP A 757 27.21 -6.03 -9.16
CA TRP A 757 25.99 -6.80 -9.00
C TRP A 757 25.66 -6.90 -7.52
N ARG A 758 24.55 -6.28 -7.13
CA ARG A 758 24.02 -6.35 -5.78
C ARG A 758 23.20 -7.62 -5.64
N CYS A 759 23.68 -8.60 -4.89
CA CYS A 759 22.85 -9.74 -4.47
C CYS A 759 22.30 -9.52 -3.06
N ARG A 760 21.11 -8.98 -2.96
CA ARG A 760 20.26 -9.05 -1.77
C ARG A 760 19.37 -10.28 -1.90
N PHE A 761 19.44 -11.23 -1.00
CA PHE A 761 18.56 -12.39 -1.00
C PHE A 761 17.40 -12.19 -0.01
N HIS A 762 16.24 -11.84 -0.54
CA HIS A 762 14.94 -11.96 0.13
C HIS A 762 13.87 -12.29 -0.93
N GLY A 763 13.36 -13.54 -0.91
CA GLY A 763 12.19 -13.97 -1.66
C GLY A 763 12.41 -14.47 -3.09
N ALA A 764 11.51 -15.33 -3.54
CA ALA A 764 11.56 -16.08 -4.82
C ALA A 764 11.52 -15.22 -6.11
N GLU A 765 11.20 -13.94 -6.02
CA GLU A 765 11.06 -13.09 -7.21
C GLU A 765 12.36 -12.56 -7.81
N ARG A 766 13.48 -12.66 -7.09
CA ARG A 766 14.79 -12.18 -7.58
C ARG A 766 15.45 -13.08 -8.62
N TRP A 767 14.90 -14.22 -8.82
CA TRP A 767 15.47 -15.21 -9.72
C TRP A 767 15.20 -14.92 -11.20
N ARG A 768 14.25 -14.03 -11.52
CA ARG A 768 13.86 -13.72 -12.90
C ARG A 768 14.91 -12.93 -13.71
N SER A 769 15.91 -12.36 -13.06
CA SER A 769 17.00 -11.63 -13.73
C SER A 769 18.29 -12.44 -13.88
N MET A 770 18.29 -13.71 -13.52
CA MET A 770 19.42 -14.61 -13.68
C MET A 770 19.25 -15.51 -14.92
N PRO A 771 20.36 -15.98 -15.54
CA PRO A 771 20.29 -16.92 -16.67
C PRO A 771 19.48 -18.17 -16.31
N ASP A 772 18.68 -18.67 -17.25
CA ASP A 772 17.71 -19.76 -17.02
C ASP A 772 18.31 -21.04 -16.40
N GLY A 773 19.54 -21.37 -16.72
CA GLY A 773 20.25 -22.52 -16.13
C GLY A 773 20.52 -22.39 -14.62
N PHE A 774 20.59 -21.17 -14.08
CA PHE A 774 20.79 -20.94 -12.65
C PHE A 774 19.50 -21.11 -11.86
N ILE A 775 18.36 -20.80 -12.47
CA ILE A 775 17.01 -20.96 -11.87
C ILE A 775 16.69 -22.44 -11.67
N GLU A 776 17.13 -23.32 -12.58
CA GLU A 776 16.90 -24.75 -12.50
C GLU A 776 17.68 -25.43 -11.36
N ILE A 777 18.95 -25.06 -11.16
CA ILE A 777 19.80 -25.56 -10.07
C ILE A 777 19.20 -25.18 -8.70
N MET A 778 18.59 -24.01 -8.58
CA MET A 778 18.03 -23.54 -7.32
C MET A 778 16.63 -24.09 -7.06
N ARG A 779 15.82 -24.40 -8.09
CA ARG A 779 14.56 -25.11 -7.92
C ARG A 779 14.73 -26.55 -7.40
N ALA A 780 15.85 -27.18 -7.76
CA ALA A 780 16.21 -28.49 -7.26
C ALA A 780 16.62 -28.48 -5.76
N SER A 781 17.23 -27.38 -5.27
CA SER A 781 17.72 -27.28 -3.89
C SER A 781 16.63 -26.90 -2.86
N THR A 782 15.51 -26.30 -3.29
CA THR A 782 14.41 -25.92 -2.38
C THR A 782 13.52 -27.10 -1.97
N ARG A 783 13.69 -28.28 -2.57
CA ARG A 783 12.94 -29.48 -2.19
C ARG A 783 13.54 -30.29 -1.05
N SER A 784 14.74 -29.99 -0.60
CA SER A 784 15.33 -30.63 0.59
C SER A 784 15.56 -29.58 1.70
N VAL A 785 14.93 -29.82 2.84
CA VAL A 785 15.05 -28.98 4.05
C VAL A 785 16.41 -29.17 4.69
N SER A 786 17.44 -28.55 4.09
CA SER A 786 18.71 -28.26 4.78
C SER A 786 19.08 -26.82 4.48
N THR A 787 19.14 -26.02 5.54
CA THR A 787 19.44 -24.58 5.47
C THR A 787 20.87 -24.38 5.00
N THR A 788 21.10 -24.38 3.69
CA THR A 788 22.40 -24.11 3.08
C THR A 788 22.40 -22.66 2.62
N MET A 789 23.21 -21.84 3.24
CA MET A 789 23.35 -20.43 2.93
C MET A 789 24.58 -20.20 2.07
N TRP A 790 24.44 -19.44 1.00
CA TRP A 790 25.43 -19.21 -0.04
C TRP A 790 26.25 -17.96 0.22
N THR A 791 27.56 -18.03 -0.02
CA THR A 791 28.47 -16.88 0.00
C THR A 791 29.09 -16.74 -1.37
N PHE A 792 28.96 -15.53 -1.97
CA PHE A 792 29.50 -15.26 -3.31
C PHE A 792 30.74 -14.37 -3.22
N ILE A 793 31.76 -14.68 -4.00
CA ILE A 793 32.98 -13.90 -4.18
C ILE A 793 33.12 -13.59 -5.66
N PHE A 794 33.14 -12.33 -6.02
CA PHE A 794 33.23 -11.87 -7.41
C PHE A 794 34.69 -11.49 -7.75
N PRO A 795 35.33 -12.15 -8.70
CA PRO A 795 36.60 -11.70 -9.22
C PRO A 795 36.42 -10.66 -10.34
N CYS A 796 37.06 -9.51 -10.19
CA CYS A 796 37.14 -8.51 -11.25
C CYS A 796 38.40 -8.77 -12.12
N TRP A 797 38.20 -9.04 -13.40
CA TRP A 797 39.32 -9.24 -14.36
C TRP A 797 39.72 -7.92 -15.01
N ARG A 798 41.01 -7.59 -14.99
CA ARG A 798 41.60 -6.66 -15.95
C ARG A 798 42.03 -7.45 -17.20
N GLY A 799 41.36 -7.22 -18.30
CA GLY A 799 41.88 -7.53 -19.62
C GLY A 799 42.18 -6.21 -20.32
N CYS A 800 43.33 -5.62 -20.09
CA CYS A 800 43.91 -4.67 -20.99
C CYS A 800 45.09 -5.39 -21.66
N THR A 801 44.88 -5.97 -22.79
CA THR A 801 45.94 -6.16 -23.77
C THR A 801 45.99 -4.90 -24.63
N THR A 802 47.01 -4.13 -24.40
CA THR A 802 47.49 -3.13 -25.37
C THR A 802 47.89 -3.89 -26.63
N SER A 803 47.21 -3.62 -27.73
CA SER A 803 47.77 -3.88 -29.08
C SER A 803 47.23 -2.83 -30.02
N GLY A 804 48.18 -2.00 -30.52
CA GLY A 804 48.15 -1.28 -31.77
C GLY A 804 47.20 -0.12 -31.91
#